data_2f4e698c1bca2ccef66271406286b62c
#
_entry.id   2f4e698c1bca2ccef66271406286b62c
#
_cell.length_a   1.000
_cell.length_b   1.000
_cell.length_c   1.000
_cell.angle_alpha   90.00
_cell.angle_beta   90.00
_cell.angle_gamma   90.00
#
_symmetry.space_group_name_H-M   'P 1'
#
loop_
_entity.id
_entity.type
_entity.pdbx_description
1 polymer ?
#
loop_
_entity_poly.entity_id
_entity_poly.type
_entity_poly.pdbx_seq_one_letter_code
_entity_poly.pdbx_strand_id
1 'polypeptide(L)'
;MSIVLDQLTKRYDGHPVVNQVSLEVADGEFFVLLGSSGSGKTTILSLIAGLASADQGRIILHNRDVTNLPPQQRRVGFVFQNYALFQYMTVAENIEFGLSIRKIKAPERKRRRDELLELVGLAGLGSRMPRQLSGGQQQRVALARALAYGPDVLLLDEPLGALDAKIRIELRRNLKSIQRKLGIATIFVTHDQEEAFDLADRIGVMSFGRLIEVGTPEELYQRPQTEFVASFLGTANLLVGNITSQNVEVGPVHFPTPAQIQQVGEERRVQVLFRPEDVALAPTADSLNCPGLGEAEVEEVSFGGAHERLRLRLPPIAGVRPISPPVMFGSGSILVDATRSPEQASRFPLRTGSNAWVGVHRIHALIHPGLNFLMVTDGSLRSQAALALGGQIARLAHARVTLLGVDHGSQLTQDHMQEARKQLGSGLAALDVQTASASVAQAIAKAAEQQLYDLVIMGFNAQENLTLAEQILQAGDHHLLLIPCPQPSPSRTLICVTSGEPGKDDVLFAGRLVRHLGADVSLLSILPASWNTPYQIERTERFLSGGVQSLSILGVPARTVVRSGDPTTEIVQEMRTGGYDLLVMGAPRSRQSGEITLSGVVSQVLSEVSDRAALIVRSHFLDYRSYQPTPESW
;
A
#
# COMPACT_ATOMS: atom_id res chain seq x y z
N MET A 1 13.20 -11.86 22.73
CA MET A 1 12.15 -11.17 21.95
C MET A 1 10.83 -11.31 22.67
N SER A 2 10.15 -10.18 22.90
CA SER A 2 8.89 -10.20 23.65
C SER A 2 7.70 -10.66 22.85
N ILE A 3 7.63 -10.30 21.55
CA ILE A 3 6.48 -10.63 20.69
C ILE A 3 7.01 -11.11 19.34
N VAL A 4 6.58 -12.30 18.92
CA VAL A 4 6.86 -12.82 17.59
C VAL A 4 5.53 -13.24 16.95
N LEU A 5 5.24 -12.69 15.79
CA LEU A 5 4.17 -13.13 14.91
C LEU A 5 4.82 -13.86 13.73
N ASP A 6 4.39 -15.09 13.48
CA ASP A 6 4.94 -15.93 12.42
C ASP A 6 3.82 -16.30 11.45
N GLN A 7 3.84 -15.71 10.25
CA GLN A 7 2.87 -15.92 9.14
C GLN A 7 1.41 -15.80 9.59
N LEU A 8 1.13 -14.82 10.48
CA LEU A 8 -0.18 -14.67 11.10
C LEU A 8 -1.25 -14.30 10.07
N THR A 9 -2.30 -15.10 10.01
CA THR A 9 -3.42 -14.88 9.10
C THR A 9 -4.74 -14.94 9.84
N LYS A 10 -5.64 -13.98 9.55
CA LYS A 10 -7.02 -13.95 10.04
C LYS A 10 -7.97 -13.62 8.91
N ARG A 11 -8.99 -14.43 8.77
CA ARG A 11 -10.07 -14.25 7.79
C ARG A 11 -11.39 -13.97 8.48
N TYR A 12 -12.20 -13.13 7.86
CA TYR A 12 -13.63 -12.97 8.20
C TYR A 12 -14.43 -13.19 6.93
N ASP A 13 -15.41 -14.07 6.98
CA ASP A 13 -16.22 -14.47 5.83
C ASP A 13 -15.37 -14.91 4.61
N GLY A 14 -14.31 -15.68 4.88
CA GLY A 14 -13.38 -16.15 3.86
C GLY A 14 -12.33 -15.13 3.39
N HIS A 15 -12.45 -13.86 3.80
CA HIS A 15 -11.54 -12.79 3.37
C HIS A 15 -10.48 -12.49 4.43
N PRO A 16 -9.18 -12.55 4.11
CA PRO A 16 -8.13 -12.23 5.07
C PRO A 16 -8.09 -10.74 5.35
N VAL A 17 -8.27 -10.40 6.60
CA VAL A 17 -8.09 -9.05 7.15
C VAL A 17 -6.66 -8.86 7.65
N VAL A 18 -6.03 -9.95 8.06
CA VAL A 18 -4.59 -10.06 8.34
C VAL A 18 -4.05 -11.19 7.48
N ASN A 19 -3.01 -10.95 6.71
CA ASN A 19 -2.50 -11.88 5.70
C ASN A 19 -0.99 -12.09 5.84
N GLN A 20 -0.60 -13.26 6.34
CA GLN A 20 0.78 -13.72 6.47
C GLN A 20 1.70 -12.68 7.13
N VAL A 21 1.23 -12.01 8.18
CA VAL A 21 2.02 -11.02 8.88
C VAL A 21 3.06 -11.70 9.76
N SER A 22 4.33 -11.40 9.49
CA SER A 22 5.46 -11.77 10.32
C SER A 22 6.09 -10.53 10.92
N LEU A 23 6.26 -10.51 12.23
CA LEU A 23 6.73 -9.36 12.98
C LEU A 23 7.45 -9.82 14.25
N GLU A 24 8.56 -9.15 14.56
CA GLU A 24 9.28 -9.33 15.82
C GLU A 24 9.39 -8.00 16.55
N VAL A 25 9.03 -7.97 17.82
CA VAL A 25 9.16 -6.82 18.72
C VAL A 25 10.06 -7.20 19.87
N ALA A 26 11.07 -6.39 20.14
CA ALA A 26 12.03 -6.64 21.21
C ALA A 26 11.46 -6.32 22.60
N ASP A 27 12.17 -6.79 23.64
CA ASP A 27 11.85 -6.44 25.03
C ASP A 27 12.02 -4.93 25.24
N GLY A 28 11.01 -4.28 25.81
CA GLY A 28 11.03 -2.84 26.07
C GLY A 28 10.92 -1.95 24.84
N GLU A 29 10.70 -2.51 23.65
CA GLU A 29 10.50 -1.74 22.41
C GLU A 29 9.10 -1.11 22.36
N PHE A 30 9.05 0.12 21.89
CA PHE A 30 7.81 0.81 21.52
C PHE A 30 7.58 0.67 20.00
N PHE A 31 6.85 -0.34 19.62
CA PHE A 31 6.53 -0.63 18.22
C PHE A 31 5.20 -0.01 17.81
N VAL A 32 5.18 0.69 16.67
CA VAL A 32 3.95 1.30 16.14
C VAL A 32 3.50 0.59 14.87
N LEU A 33 2.26 0.12 14.86
CA LEU A 33 1.59 -0.31 13.62
C LEU A 33 0.84 0.88 13.02
N LEU A 34 1.31 1.36 11.89
CA LEU A 34 0.76 2.51 11.18
C LEU A 34 0.11 2.05 9.87
N GLY A 35 -1.00 2.65 9.49
CA GLY A 35 -1.68 2.33 8.22
C GLY A 35 -3.06 2.97 8.13
N SER A 36 -3.66 2.92 6.94
CA SER A 36 -5.02 3.43 6.71
C SER A 36 -6.08 2.67 7.53
N SER A 37 -7.26 3.27 7.68
CA SER A 37 -8.40 2.57 8.29
C SER A 37 -8.73 1.29 7.50
N GLY A 38 -9.02 0.21 8.22
CA GLY A 38 -9.30 -1.10 7.59
C GLY A 38 -8.07 -1.90 7.17
N SER A 39 -6.84 -1.44 7.42
CA SER A 39 -5.62 -2.19 7.07
C SER A 39 -5.32 -3.42 7.95
N GLY A 40 -6.17 -3.74 8.95
CA GLY A 40 -6.03 -4.93 9.79
C GLY A 40 -5.32 -4.71 11.13
N LYS A 41 -4.92 -3.50 11.49
CA LYS A 41 -4.16 -3.17 12.71
C LYS A 41 -4.85 -3.62 14.02
N THR A 42 -6.10 -3.21 14.24
CA THR A 42 -6.91 -3.61 15.40
C THR A 42 -7.11 -5.12 15.46
N THR A 43 -7.22 -5.78 14.30
CA THR A 43 -7.32 -7.24 14.23
C THR A 43 -6.04 -7.91 14.71
N ILE A 44 -4.86 -7.41 14.33
CA ILE A 44 -3.58 -7.92 14.85
C ILE A 44 -3.53 -7.80 16.38
N LEU A 45 -3.90 -6.63 16.94
CA LEU A 45 -3.95 -6.48 18.39
C LEU A 45 -4.92 -7.48 19.03
N SER A 46 -6.10 -7.67 18.45
CA SER A 46 -7.09 -8.62 18.93
C SER A 46 -6.59 -10.07 18.91
N LEU A 47 -5.82 -10.44 17.87
CA LEU A 47 -5.18 -11.75 17.75
C LEU A 47 -4.11 -11.94 18.82
N ILE A 48 -3.24 -10.96 19.06
CA ILE A 48 -2.21 -11.01 20.11
C ILE A 48 -2.84 -11.10 21.49
N ALA A 49 -3.90 -10.32 21.74
CA ALA A 49 -4.63 -10.35 23.01
C ALA A 49 -5.43 -11.64 23.25
N GLY A 50 -5.69 -12.43 22.19
CA GLY A 50 -6.53 -13.62 22.25
C GLY A 50 -8.02 -13.32 22.27
N LEU A 51 -8.42 -12.10 21.89
CA LEU A 51 -9.82 -11.69 21.68
C LEU A 51 -10.39 -12.22 20.35
N ALA A 52 -9.51 -12.57 19.44
CA ALA A 52 -9.81 -13.28 18.20
C ALA A 52 -8.84 -14.45 18.05
N SER A 53 -9.27 -15.54 17.40
CA SER A 53 -8.41 -16.68 17.06
C SER A 53 -7.77 -16.46 15.69
N ALA A 54 -6.49 -16.82 15.55
CA ALA A 54 -5.82 -16.89 14.26
C ALA A 54 -6.34 -18.10 13.45
N ASP A 55 -6.41 -17.94 12.13
CA ASP A 55 -6.76 -19.04 11.23
C ASP A 55 -5.49 -19.79 10.79
N GLN A 56 -4.35 -19.08 10.70
CA GLN A 56 -3.04 -19.65 10.40
C GLN A 56 -1.94 -18.84 11.09
N GLY A 57 -0.76 -19.44 11.22
CA GLY A 57 0.40 -18.82 11.84
C GLY A 57 0.47 -19.02 13.34
N ARG A 58 1.46 -18.39 13.98
CA ARG A 58 1.74 -18.53 15.41
C ARG A 58 1.97 -17.18 16.08
N ILE A 59 1.64 -17.12 17.38
CA ILE A 59 1.86 -15.97 18.25
C ILE A 59 2.69 -16.43 19.43
N ILE A 60 3.89 -15.88 19.58
CA ILE A 60 4.80 -16.20 20.65
C ILE A 60 5.01 -14.94 21.49
N LEU A 61 4.75 -15.04 22.80
CA LEU A 61 5.01 -13.98 23.78
C LEU A 61 6.03 -14.49 24.79
N HIS A 62 7.15 -13.77 24.94
CA HIS A 62 8.26 -14.16 25.83
C HIS A 62 8.67 -15.64 25.68
N ASN A 63 8.92 -16.07 24.45
CA ASN A 63 9.30 -17.45 24.08
C ASN A 63 8.22 -18.50 24.40
N ARG A 64 7.00 -18.11 24.70
CA ARG A 64 5.86 -19.00 24.94
C ARG A 64 4.86 -18.89 23.79
N ASP A 65 4.54 -20.01 23.16
CA ASP A 65 3.44 -20.05 22.20
C ASP A 65 2.11 -19.82 22.91
N VAL A 66 1.41 -18.76 22.52
CA VAL A 66 0.12 -18.36 23.08
C VAL A 66 -1.01 -18.42 22.05
N THR A 67 -0.76 -18.95 20.86
CA THR A 67 -1.67 -18.93 19.71
C THR A 67 -3.08 -19.38 20.10
N ASN A 68 -3.20 -20.49 20.82
CA ASN A 68 -4.49 -21.07 21.21
C ASN A 68 -4.89 -20.79 22.69
N LEU A 69 -4.14 -19.91 23.37
CA LEU A 69 -4.46 -19.57 24.75
C LEU A 69 -5.54 -18.49 24.84
N PRO A 70 -6.47 -18.58 25.78
CA PRO A 70 -7.47 -17.55 26.03
C PRO A 70 -6.81 -16.27 26.61
N PRO A 71 -7.44 -15.10 26.49
CA PRO A 71 -6.87 -13.80 26.91
C PRO A 71 -6.32 -13.78 28.34
N GLN A 72 -7.01 -14.45 29.27
CA GLN A 72 -6.65 -14.48 30.69
C GLN A 72 -5.27 -15.13 30.97
N GLN A 73 -4.78 -15.95 30.05
CA GLN A 73 -3.52 -16.68 30.17
C GLN A 73 -2.35 -16.04 29.42
N ARG A 74 -2.60 -14.95 28.64
CA ARG A 74 -1.58 -14.30 27.81
C ARG A 74 -0.79 -13.20 28.51
N ARG A 75 -1.21 -12.74 29.67
CA ARG A 75 -0.59 -11.66 30.45
C ARG A 75 -0.40 -10.35 29.65
N VAL A 76 -1.39 -9.99 28.82
CA VAL A 76 -1.38 -8.83 27.94
C VAL A 76 -2.24 -7.71 28.51
N GLY A 77 -1.67 -6.51 28.71
CA GLY A 77 -2.44 -5.30 28.99
C GLY A 77 -3.03 -4.74 27.71
N PHE A 78 -4.32 -4.42 27.68
CA PHE A 78 -5.01 -3.90 26.51
C PHE A 78 -5.74 -2.59 26.82
N VAL A 79 -5.52 -1.56 26.00
CA VAL A 79 -6.27 -0.31 26.00
C VAL A 79 -7.04 -0.22 24.70
N PHE A 80 -8.36 -0.19 24.80
CA PHE A 80 -9.28 -0.09 23.66
C PHE A 80 -9.43 1.36 23.18
N GLN A 81 -9.79 1.54 21.92
CA GLN A 81 -10.00 2.85 21.28
C GLN A 81 -11.01 3.74 22.04
N ASN A 82 -12.07 3.16 22.61
CA ASN A 82 -13.09 3.84 23.40
C ASN A 82 -12.82 3.77 24.91
N TYR A 83 -11.59 3.42 25.30
CA TYR A 83 -11.12 3.21 26.69
C TYR A 83 -11.84 2.10 27.45
N ALA A 84 -13.06 1.75 27.11
CA ALA A 84 -13.89 0.70 27.68
C ALA A 84 -13.93 0.71 29.23
N LEU A 85 -14.02 1.90 29.85
CA LEU A 85 -14.11 2.06 31.30
C LEU A 85 -15.49 1.59 31.80
N PHE A 86 -15.50 0.96 32.97
CA PHE A 86 -16.72 0.60 33.65
C PHE A 86 -17.38 1.85 34.22
N GLN A 87 -18.47 2.30 33.61
CA GLN A 87 -19.10 3.60 33.86
C GLN A 87 -19.74 3.72 35.25
N TYR A 88 -20.06 2.59 35.88
CA TYR A 88 -20.68 2.49 37.22
C TYR A 88 -19.66 2.17 38.32
N MET A 89 -18.38 2.20 38.01
CA MET A 89 -17.27 2.02 38.94
C MET A 89 -16.46 3.28 39.00
N THR A 90 -15.96 3.60 40.21
CA THR A 90 -14.99 4.69 40.41
C THR A 90 -13.68 4.40 39.69
N VAL A 91 -12.81 5.40 39.59
CA VAL A 91 -11.45 5.24 39.06
C VAL A 91 -10.68 4.17 39.80
N ALA A 92 -10.77 4.19 41.13
CA ALA A 92 -10.11 3.18 41.98
C ALA A 92 -10.62 1.76 41.68
N GLU A 93 -11.92 1.58 41.60
CA GLU A 93 -12.54 0.29 41.30
C GLU A 93 -12.22 -0.19 39.88
N ASN A 94 -12.18 0.69 38.88
CA ASN A 94 -11.74 0.35 37.53
C ASN A 94 -10.31 -0.23 37.52
N ILE A 95 -9.37 0.38 38.27
CA ILE A 95 -7.98 -0.07 38.32
C ILE A 95 -7.88 -1.39 39.10
N GLU A 96 -8.60 -1.51 40.24
CA GLU A 96 -8.58 -2.70 41.09
C GLU A 96 -9.34 -3.91 40.50
N PHE A 97 -10.20 -3.71 39.49
CA PHE A 97 -11.10 -4.73 38.94
C PHE A 97 -10.38 -6.03 38.56
N GLY A 98 -9.33 -5.93 37.74
CA GLY A 98 -8.55 -7.09 37.31
C GLY A 98 -7.83 -7.80 38.44
N LEU A 99 -7.39 -7.05 39.45
CA LEU A 99 -6.75 -7.58 40.64
C LEU A 99 -7.75 -8.31 41.55
N SER A 100 -8.99 -7.79 41.64
CA SER A 100 -10.05 -8.42 42.45
C SER A 100 -10.48 -9.77 41.89
N ILE A 101 -10.62 -9.89 40.55
CA ILE A 101 -10.92 -11.16 39.85
C ILE A 101 -9.83 -12.20 40.14
N ARG A 102 -8.56 -11.78 40.22
CA ARG A 102 -7.41 -12.63 40.53
C ARG A 102 -7.27 -12.93 42.04
N LYS A 103 -8.25 -12.49 42.84
CA LYS A 103 -8.31 -12.70 44.30
C LYS A 103 -7.11 -12.13 45.06
N ILE A 104 -6.48 -11.07 44.56
CA ILE A 104 -5.41 -10.33 45.28
C ILE A 104 -6.01 -9.68 46.52
N LYS A 105 -5.30 -9.72 47.64
CA LYS A 105 -5.77 -9.19 48.93
C LYS A 105 -6.01 -7.67 48.86
N ALA A 106 -7.00 -7.17 49.58
CA ALA A 106 -7.41 -5.76 49.51
C ALA A 106 -6.28 -4.76 49.85
N PRO A 107 -5.40 -4.97 50.82
CA PRO A 107 -4.28 -4.06 51.11
C PRO A 107 -3.30 -3.95 49.93
N GLU A 108 -3.02 -5.06 49.27
CA GLU A 108 -2.12 -5.11 48.11
C GLU A 108 -2.75 -4.44 46.89
N ARG A 109 -4.05 -4.69 46.63
CA ARG A 109 -4.80 -3.99 45.57
C ARG A 109 -4.75 -2.48 45.76
N LYS A 110 -5.02 -2.00 47.01
CA LYS A 110 -4.98 -0.58 47.34
C LYS A 110 -3.60 0.03 47.10
N ARG A 111 -2.54 -0.64 47.58
CA ARG A 111 -1.17 -0.19 47.32
C ARG A 111 -0.88 -0.08 45.83
N ARG A 112 -1.17 -1.15 45.08
CA ARG A 112 -0.93 -1.17 43.61
C ARG A 112 -1.73 -0.12 42.84
N ARG A 113 -2.98 0.10 43.22
CA ARG A 113 -3.83 1.18 42.66
C ARG A 113 -3.20 2.55 42.93
N ASP A 114 -2.77 2.82 44.17
CA ASP A 114 -2.22 4.13 44.52
C ASP A 114 -0.90 4.40 43.77
N GLU A 115 -0.02 3.40 43.66
CA GLU A 115 1.20 3.44 42.84
C GLU A 115 0.88 3.78 41.35
N LEU A 116 -0.17 3.17 40.80
CA LEU A 116 -0.55 3.40 39.43
C LEU A 116 -1.20 4.76 39.21
N LEU A 117 -2.04 5.21 40.14
CA LEU A 117 -2.60 6.56 40.10
C LEU A 117 -1.52 7.63 40.13
N GLU A 118 -0.48 7.42 40.93
CA GLU A 118 0.69 8.30 40.98
C GLU A 118 1.48 8.24 39.64
N LEU A 119 1.71 7.04 39.10
CA LEU A 119 2.44 6.80 37.84
C LEU A 119 1.78 7.52 36.64
N VAL A 120 0.43 7.49 36.57
CA VAL A 120 -0.31 8.14 35.47
C VAL A 120 -0.71 9.59 35.78
N GLY A 121 -0.28 10.16 36.92
CA GLY A 121 -0.56 11.55 37.28
C GLY A 121 -2.03 11.82 37.63
N LEU A 122 -2.71 10.85 38.24
CA LEU A 122 -4.12 10.95 38.68
C LEU A 122 -4.27 10.77 40.21
N ALA A 123 -3.23 11.07 40.96
CA ALA A 123 -3.29 11.04 42.44
C ALA A 123 -4.48 11.88 42.94
N GLY A 124 -5.21 11.34 43.94
CA GLY A 124 -6.39 12.00 44.50
C GLY A 124 -7.70 11.86 43.71
N LEU A 125 -7.69 11.32 42.48
CA LEU A 125 -8.91 11.17 41.66
C LEU A 125 -9.58 9.78 41.80
N GLY A 126 -9.11 8.94 42.73
CA GLY A 126 -9.59 7.56 42.86
C GLY A 126 -11.08 7.40 43.15
N SER A 127 -11.73 8.35 43.82
CA SER A 127 -13.17 8.33 44.13
C SER A 127 -14.08 8.84 43.04
N ARG A 128 -13.53 9.43 41.97
CA ARG A 128 -14.35 9.96 40.85
C ARG A 128 -14.88 8.86 39.94
N MET A 129 -16.01 9.14 39.34
CA MET A 129 -16.60 8.30 38.27
C MET A 129 -16.01 8.68 36.91
N PRO A 130 -15.92 7.75 35.93
CA PRO A 130 -15.41 8.04 34.58
C PRO A 130 -16.02 9.27 33.93
N ARG A 131 -17.35 9.47 34.03
CA ARG A 131 -18.08 10.62 33.48
C ARG A 131 -17.67 11.98 34.07
N GLN A 132 -16.95 11.99 35.17
CA GLN A 132 -16.45 13.21 35.84
C GLN A 132 -15.02 13.56 35.41
N LEU A 133 -14.45 12.79 34.48
CA LEU A 133 -13.09 12.92 33.98
C LEU A 133 -13.07 13.47 32.55
N SER A 134 -12.04 14.25 32.23
CA SER A 134 -11.75 14.57 30.82
C SER A 134 -11.33 13.34 30.04
N GLY A 135 -11.42 13.38 28.69
CA GLY A 135 -11.01 12.27 27.82
C GLY A 135 -9.57 11.80 28.10
N GLY A 136 -8.64 12.74 28.26
CA GLY A 136 -7.24 12.39 28.60
C GLY A 136 -7.09 11.75 29.98
N GLN A 137 -7.92 12.13 30.96
CA GLN A 137 -7.94 11.47 32.27
C GLN A 137 -8.54 10.07 32.17
N GLN A 138 -9.59 9.87 31.39
CA GLN A 138 -10.19 8.54 31.13
C GLN A 138 -9.17 7.60 30.48
N GLN A 139 -8.42 8.07 29.52
CA GLN A 139 -7.34 7.32 28.89
C GLN A 139 -6.27 6.88 29.89
N ARG A 140 -5.81 7.79 30.75
CA ARG A 140 -4.82 7.48 31.81
C ARG A 140 -5.37 6.44 32.80
N VAL A 141 -6.67 6.47 33.12
CA VAL A 141 -7.33 5.43 33.91
C VAL A 141 -7.31 4.08 33.20
N ALA A 142 -7.63 4.06 31.89
CA ALA A 142 -7.59 2.83 31.09
C ALA A 142 -6.18 2.24 31.03
N LEU A 143 -5.16 3.09 30.88
CA LEU A 143 -3.75 2.69 30.93
C LEU A 143 -3.39 2.11 32.30
N ALA A 144 -3.73 2.78 33.41
CA ALA A 144 -3.49 2.30 34.76
C ALA A 144 -4.18 0.93 35.00
N ARG A 145 -5.42 0.76 34.51
CA ARG A 145 -6.16 -0.51 34.57
C ARG A 145 -5.42 -1.62 33.80
N ALA A 146 -4.94 -1.33 32.58
CA ALA A 146 -4.20 -2.28 31.77
C ALA A 146 -2.87 -2.72 32.41
N LEU A 147 -2.23 -1.82 33.17
CA LEU A 147 -0.97 -2.07 33.88
C LEU A 147 -1.14 -2.70 35.28
N ALA A 148 -2.37 -2.78 35.80
CA ALA A 148 -2.61 -3.11 37.21
C ALA A 148 -2.02 -4.46 37.60
N TYR A 149 -2.17 -5.49 36.79
CA TYR A 149 -1.71 -6.84 37.12
C TYR A 149 -0.29 -7.17 36.64
N GLY A 150 0.47 -6.18 36.16
CA GLY A 150 1.84 -6.37 35.70
C GLY A 150 1.90 -7.20 34.42
N PRO A 151 1.39 -6.69 33.31
CA PRO A 151 1.43 -7.40 32.03
C PRO A 151 2.85 -7.47 31.47
N ASP A 152 3.13 -8.50 30.69
CA ASP A 152 4.41 -8.66 30.01
C ASP A 152 4.43 -7.85 28.69
N VAL A 153 3.27 -7.62 28.08
CA VAL A 153 3.06 -6.89 26.83
C VAL A 153 1.92 -5.88 26.99
N LEU A 154 2.09 -4.70 26.41
CA LEU A 154 1.06 -3.64 26.37
C LEU A 154 0.59 -3.41 24.94
N LEU A 155 -0.71 -3.49 24.71
CA LEU A 155 -1.36 -3.26 23.44
C LEU A 155 -2.28 -2.04 23.53
N LEU A 156 -2.12 -1.09 22.60
CA LEU A 156 -2.81 0.20 22.60
C LEU A 156 -3.48 0.40 21.22
N ASP A 157 -4.80 0.40 21.21
CA ASP A 157 -5.58 0.53 19.96
C ASP A 157 -6.13 1.97 19.82
N GLU A 158 -5.52 2.78 18.97
CA GLU A 158 -5.83 4.18 18.69
C GLU A 158 -6.18 5.02 19.94
N PRO A 159 -5.38 4.96 21.02
CA PRO A 159 -5.79 5.51 22.31
C PRO A 159 -5.86 7.04 22.33
N LEU A 160 -5.30 7.75 21.33
CA LEU A 160 -5.21 9.21 21.27
C LEU A 160 -6.21 9.86 20.30
N GLY A 161 -7.00 9.07 19.56
CA GLY A 161 -7.81 9.54 18.45
C GLY A 161 -8.93 10.55 18.80
N ALA A 162 -9.45 10.55 20.02
CA ALA A 162 -10.59 11.38 20.43
C ALA A 162 -10.19 12.68 21.18
N LEU A 163 -8.91 13.09 21.11
CA LEU A 163 -8.37 14.16 21.92
C LEU A 163 -7.95 15.39 21.09
N ASP A 164 -8.00 16.56 21.69
CA ASP A 164 -7.46 17.77 21.08
C ASP A 164 -5.93 17.73 20.94
N ALA A 165 -5.37 18.51 19.99
CA ALA A 165 -3.96 18.47 19.62
C ALA A 165 -3.00 18.75 20.79
N LYS A 166 -3.34 19.68 21.69
CA LYS A 166 -2.46 20.06 22.81
C LYS A 166 -2.39 18.96 23.86
N ILE A 167 -3.52 18.37 24.21
CA ILE A 167 -3.61 17.25 25.15
C ILE A 167 -2.91 16.03 24.56
N ARG A 168 -3.03 15.79 23.25
CA ARG A 168 -2.39 14.69 22.55
C ARG A 168 -0.86 14.71 22.68
N ILE A 169 -0.22 15.87 22.51
CA ILE A 169 1.24 16.02 22.66
C ILE A 169 1.69 15.67 24.08
N GLU A 170 0.99 16.17 25.10
CA GLU A 170 1.33 15.85 26.49
C GLU A 170 1.19 14.37 26.80
N LEU A 171 0.11 13.75 26.31
CA LEU A 171 -0.15 12.32 26.55
C LEU A 171 0.86 11.41 25.82
N ARG A 172 1.28 11.77 24.61
CA ARG A 172 2.37 11.05 23.91
C ARG A 172 3.63 10.99 24.76
N ARG A 173 4.08 12.14 25.27
CA ARG A 173 5.27 12.21 26.15
C ARG A 173 5.13 11.39 27.42
N ASN A 174 3.97 11.47 28.06
CA ASN A 174 3.69 10.71 29.29
C ASN A 174 3.67 9.21 29.01
N LEU A 175 3.03 8.76 27.93
CA LEU A 175 2.94 7.37 27.53
C LEU A 175 4.34 6.77 27.29
N LYS A 176 5.17 7.47 26.49
CA LYS A 176 6.56 7.05 26.23
C LYS A 176 7.40 7.00 27.50
N SER A 177 7.22 7.96 28.41
CA SER A 177 7.90 7.99 29.70
C SER A 177 7.50 6.81 30.60
N ILE A 178 6.19 6.50 30.67
CA ILE A 178 5.67 5.37 31.45
C ILE A 178 6.19 4.05 30.90
N GLN A 179 6.11 3.86 29.59
CA GLN A 179 6.56 2.65 28.91
C GLN A 179 8.07 2.40 29.16
N ARG A 180 8.91 3.44 29.01
CA ARG A 180 10.35 3.36 29.29
C ARG A 180 10.65 3.01 30.75
N LYS A 181 9.93 3.61 31.72
CA LYS A 181 10.10 3.28 33.15
C LYS A 181 9.77 1.83 33.47
N LEU A 182 8.80 1.27 32.77
CA LEU A 182 8.34 -0.11 33.00
C LEU A 182 9.11 -1.14 32.18
N GLY A 183 9.79 -0.73 31.10
CA GLY A 183 10.51 -1.63 30.19
C GLY A 183 9.62 -2.67 29.50
N ILE A 184 8.34 -2.37 29.31
CA ILE A 184 7.35 -3.29 28.72
C ILE A 184 7.35 -3.15 27.20
N ALA A 185 7.41 -4.28 26.48
CA ALA A 185 7.18 -4.31 25.04
C ALA A 185 5.77 -3.81 24.74
N THR A 186 5.68 -2.83 23.84
CA THR A 186 4.42 -2.14 23.54
C THR A 186 4.15 -2.15 22.05
N ILE A 187 2.93 -2.55 21.65
CA ILE A 187 2.42 -2.32 20.30
C ILE A 187 1.33 -1.26 20.38
N PHE A 188 1.54 -0.19 19.62
CA PHE A 188 0.65 0.94 19.51
C PHE A 188 0.10 1.01 18.10
N VAL A 189 -1.21 1.11 17.94
CA VAL A 189 -1.89 1.24 16.66
C VAL A 189 -2.34 2.67 16.47
N THR A 190 -2.05 3.24 15.31
CA THR A 190 -2.53 4.55 14.91
C THR A 190 -2.66 4.66 13.39
N HIS A 191 -3.38 5.68 12.93
CA HIS A 191 -3.37 6.16 11.56
C HIS A 191 -2.69 7.55 11.43
N ASP A 192 -2.24 8.12 12.55
CA ASP A 192 -1.57 9.42 12.63
C ASP A 192 -0.05 9.24 12.54
N GLN A 193 0.56 9.87 11.51
CA GLN A 193 1.99 9.77 11.23
C GLN A 193 2.83 10.50 12.31
N GLU A 194 2.33 11.63 12.84
CA GLU A 194 3.05 12.36 13.89
C GLU A 194 3.13 11.53 15.18
N GLU A 195 2.06 10.81 15.52
CA GLU A 195 2.09 9.90 16.66
C GLU A 195 3.12 8.79 16.48
N ALA A 196 3.16 8.22 15.28
CA ALA A 196 4.12 7.18 14.95
C ALA A 196 5.56 7.68 15.03
N PHE A 197 5.85 8.85 14.48
CA PHE A 197 7.20 9.42 14.51
C PHE A 197 7.66 9.81 15.92
N ASP A 198 6.76 10.33 16.76
CA ASP A 198 7.09 10.76 18.12
C ASP A 198 7.31 9.58 19.09
N LEU A 199 6.51 8.50 18.94
CA LEU A 199 6.44 7.41 19.91
C LEU A 199 7.34 6.23 19.55
N ALA A 200 7.44 5.89 18.26
CA ALA A 200 8.02 4.62 17.86
C ALA A 200 9.54 4.55 18.06
N ASP A 201 10.03 3.39 18.45
CA ASP A 201 11.40 2.97 18.21
C ASP A 201 11.50 2.33 16.81
N ARG A 202 10.47 1.56 16.42
CA ARG A 202 10.25 1.09 15.05
C ARG A 202 8.78 1.19 14.65
N ILE A 203 8.54 1.42 13.36
CA ILE A 203 7.21 1.49 12.76
C ILE A 203 7.05 0.33 11.79
N GLY A 204 5.92 -0.35 11.83
CA GLY A 204 5.47 -1.26 10.80
C GLY A 204 4.33 -0.63 10.01
N VAL A 205 4.55 -0.40 8.72
CA VAL A 205 3.53 0.17 7.83
C VAL A 205 2.65 -0.93 7.28
N MET A 206 1.36 -0.83 7.54
CA MET A 206 0.36 -1.80 7.09
C MET A 206 -0.49 -1.27 5.96
N SER A 207 -0.71 -2.10 4.95
CA SER A 207 -1.67 -1.86 3.90
C SER A 207 -2.40 -3.15 3.57
N PHE A 208 -3.74 -3.10 3.47
CA PHE A 208 -4.59 -4.22 3.09
C PHE A 208 -4.30 -5.56 3.81
N GLY A 209 -4.07 -5.50 5.11
CA GLY A 209 -3.81 -6.71 5.92
C GLY A 209 -2.38 -7.22 5.86
N ARG A 210 -1.49 -6.59 5.11
CA ARG A 210 -0.08 -6.96 4.99
C ARG A 210 0.83 -5.94 5.65
N LEU A 211 1.92 -6.41 6.20
CA LEU A 211 3.03 -5.58 6.68
C LEU A 211 3.94 -5.28 5.48
N ILE A 212 3.97 -4.02 5.05
CA ILE A 212 4.67 -3.60 3.83
C ILE A 212 6.16 -3.35 4.11
N GLU A 213 6.45 -2.54 5.14
CA GLU A 213 7.81 -2.24 5.56
C GLU A 213 7.88 -2.10 7.07
N VAL A 214 9.06 -2.39 7.64
CA VAL A 214 9.39 -2.16 9.04
C VAL A 214 10.75 -1.49 9.13
N GLY A 215 10.84 -0.41 9.88
CA GLY A 215 12.09 0.33 10.10
C GLY A 215 11.94 1.36 11.21
N THR A 216 13.03 2.07 11.51
CA THR A 216 12.96 3.25 12.37
C THR A 216 12.17 4.37 11.69
N PRO A 217 11.59 5.33 12.43
CA PRO A 217 10.91 6.48 11.85
C PRO A 217 11.74 7.20 10.78
N GLU A 218 13.01 7.40 11.06
CA GLU A 218 13.95 8.07 10.15
C GLU A 218 14.21 7.27 8.88
N GLU A 219 14.43 5.95 9.00
CA GLU A 219 14.66 5.07 7.85
C GLU A 219 13.45 5.07 6.90
N LEU A 220 12.25 4.86 7.44
CA LEU A 220 11.03 4.80 6.63
C LEU A 220 10.68 6.13 5.97
N TYR A 221 11.01 7.26 6.61
CA TYR A 221 10.77 8.58 6.05
C TYR A 221 11.80 8.98 5.00
N GLN A 222 13.08 8.83 5.31
CA GLN A 222 14.17 9.28 4.44
C GLN A 222 14.57 8.26 3.38
N ARG A 223 14.43 6.95 3.68
CA ARG A 223 14.93 5.84 2.86
C ARG A 223 13.91 4.71 2.74
N PRO A 224 12.66 5.02 2.38
CA PRO A 224 11.65 3.97 2.16
C PRO A 224 12.12 3.02 1.06
N GLN A 225 11.71 1.76 1.14
CA GLN A 225 12.01 0.76 0.12
C GLN A 225 10.93 0.71 -0.96
N THR A 226 9.71 1.15 -0.62
CA THR A 226 8.57 1.13 -1.53
C THR A 226 8.03 2.54 -1.78
N GLU A 227 7.52 2.75 -2.97
CA GLU A 227 6.81 3.97 -3.34
C GLU A 227 5.59 4.22 -2.45
N PHE A 228 4.90 3.14 -2.05
CA PHE A 228 3.76 3.24 -1.16
C PHE A 228 4.17 3.90 0.17
N VAL A 229 5.24 3.41 0.81
CA VAL A 229 5.72 3.97 2.07
C VAL A 229 6.27 5.39 1.87
N ALA A 230 6.98 5.64 0.76
CA ALA A 230 7.46 6.98 0.40
C ALA A 230 6.33 8.02 0.36
N SER A 231 5.20 7.67 -0.28
CA SER A 231 4.04 8.55 -0.44
C SER A 231 3.11 8.54 0.78
N PHE A 232 3.08 7.44 1.53
CA PHE A 232 2.24 7.30 2.72
C PHE A 232 2.79 8.07 3.93
N LEU A 233 4.12 8.13 4.09
CA LEU A 233 4.78 8.80 5.22
C LEU A 233 5.14 10.27 4.92
N GLY A 234 4.18 11.04 4.45
CA GLY A 234 4.34 12.46 4.18
C GLY A 234 4.41 12.80 2.69
N THR A 235 4.49 14.08 2.41
CA THR A 235 4.62 14.58 1.03
C THR A 235 5.93 14.10 0.43
N ALA A 236 5.87 13.60 -0.80
CA ALA A 236 7.01 13.05 -1.52
C ALA A 236 7.08 13.62 -2.93
N ASN A 237 8.24 14.15 -3.33
CA ASN A 237 8.54 14.36 -4.72
C ASN A 237 9.18 13.09 -5.26
N LEU A 238 8.55 12.48 -6.26
CA LEU A 238 8.99 11.25 -6.91
C LEU A 238 9.14 11.50 -8.41
N LEU A 239 10.36 11.36 -8.89
CA LEU A 239 10.69 11.46 -10.31
C LEU A 239 11.27 10.14 -10.79
N VAL A 240 11.16 9.88 -12.08
CA VAL A 240 11.86 8.76 -12.69
C VAL A 240 13.23 9.22 -13.14
N GLY A 241 14.26 8.46 -12.78
CA GLY A 241 15.64 8.66 -13.18
C GLY A 241 16.32 7.34 -13.56
N ASN A 242 17.59 7.42 -13.91
CA ASN A 242 18.45 6.28 -14.15
C ASN A 242 19.57 6.26 -13.12
N ILE A 243 20.02 5.08 -12.74
CA ILE A 243 21.20 4.91 -11.90
C ILE A 243 22.32 4.24 -12.70
N THR A 244 23.49 4.80 -12.57
CA THR A 244 24.74 4.23 -13.05
C THR A 244 25.64 3.90 -11.86
N SER A 245 26.79 3.30 -12.09
CA SER A 245 27.75 3.01 -11.03
C SER A 245 28.27 4.27 -10.29
N GLN A 246 28.14 5.44 -10.89
CA GLN A 246 28.68 6.69 -10.34
C GLN A 246 27.61 7.73 -9.99
N ASN A 247 26.51 7.78 -10.73
CA ASN A 247 25.50 8.83 -10.62
C ASN A 247 24.08 8.29 -10.68
N VAL A 248 23.18 9.03 -10.05
CA VAL A 248 21.73 8.97 -10.30
C VAL A 248 21.37 10.13 -11.21
N GLU A 249 20.86 9.84 -12.38
CA GLU A 249 20.53 10.82 -13.41
C GLU A 249 19.02 11.09 -13.43
N VAL A 250 18.65 12.36 -13.34
CA VAL A 250 17.28 12.84 -13.48
C VAL A 250 17.26 13.83 -14.64
N GLY A 251 17.04 13.33 -15.85
CA GLY A 251 17.26 14.10 -17.08
C GLY A 251 18.72 14.56 -17.19
N PRO A 252 18.96 15.87 -17.36
CA PRO A 252 20.32 16.42 -17.45
C PRO A 252 20.98 16.59 -16.07
N VAL A 253 20.31 16.30 -14.97
CA VAL A 253 20.79 16.55 -13.61
C VAL A 253 21.41 15.27 -13.04
N HIS A 254 22.63 15.39 -12.51
CA HIS A 254 23.37 14.27 -11.94
C HIS A 254 23.50 14.43 -10.43
N PHE A 255 23.14 13.40 -9.70
CA PHE A 255 23.32 13.29 -8.26
C PHE A 255 24.33 12.18 -7.97
N PRO A 256 25.21 12.32 -6.98
CA PRO A 256 26.12 11.23 -6.60
C PRO A 256 25.30 10.00 -6.15
N THR A 257 25.72 8.81 -6.62
CA THR A 257 25.07 7.56 -6.22
C THR A 257 25.21 7.35 -4.71
N PRO A 258 24.10 7.13 -3.98
CA PRO A 258 24.18 6.82 -2.55
C PRO A 258 25.07 5.59 -2.30
N ALA A 259 25.93 5.63 -1.28
CA ALA A 259 26.92 4.58 -0.99
C ALA A 259 26.35 3.16 -0.85
N GLN A 260 25.07 3.04 -0.50
CA GLN A 260 24.34 1.79 -0.35
C GLN A 260 24.01 1.09 -1.69
N ILE A 261 24.17 1.77 -2.82
CA ILE A 261 23.75 1.32 -4.15
C ILE A 261 24.95 1.08 -5.09
N GLN A 262 26.17 1.27 -4.63
CA GLN A 262 27.40 1.18 -5.44
C GLN A 262 27.70 -0.17 -6.09
N GLN A 263 26.89 -1.21 -5.85
CA GLN A 263 27.04 -2.55 -6.44
C GLN A 263 26.21 -2.78 -7.72
N VAL A 264 25.59 -1.75 -8.27
CA VAL A 264 24.78 -1.88 -9.49
C VAL A 264 25.69 -1.81 -10.70
N GLY A 265 26.01 -2.94 -11.28
CA GLY A 265 26.93 -3.06 -12.43
C GLY A 265 26.38 -2.63 -13.80
N GLU A 266 25.08 -2.32 -13.92
CA GLU A 266 24.45 -1.91 -15.17
C GLU A 266 23.54 -0.70 -14.94
N GLU A 267 23.34 0.13 -15.98
CA GLU A 267 22.39 1.23 -15.96
C GLU A 267 20.99 0.71 -15.66
N ARG A 268 20.41 1.16 -14.57
CA ARG A 268 19.08 0.78 -14.13
C ARG A 268 18.23 2.00 -13.90
N ARG A 269 16.98 1.84 -14.24
CA ARG A 269 15.97 2.82 -13.95
C ARG A 269 15.59 2.77 -12.47
N VAL A 270 15.43 3.96 -11.86
CA VAL A 270 15.09 4.14 -10.45
C VAL A 270 14.00 5.20 -10.29
N GLN A 271 13.29 5.12 -9.18
CA GLN A 271 12.47 6.24 -8.74
C GLN A 271 13.31 7.07 -7.78
N VAL A 272 13.40 8.35 -8.05
CA VAL A 272 14.16 9.30 -7.25
C VAL A 272 13.21 10.04 -6.35
N LEU A 273 13.35 9.81 -5.06
CA LEU A 273 12.61 10.47 -3.98
C LEU A 273 13.44 11.63 -3.43
N PHE A 274 12.81 12.76 -3.26
CA PHE A 274 13.29 13.84 -2.39
C PHE A 274 12.13 14.47 -1.63
N ARG A 275 12.39 14.88 -0.39
CA ARG A 275 11.37 15.46 0.47
C ARG A 275 11.22 16.96 0.20
N PRO A 276 10.06 17.58 0.51
CA PRO A 276 9.87 19.02 0.31
C PRO A 276 10.90 19.89 1.03
N GLU A 277 11.44 19.46 2.16
CA GLU A 277 12.50 20.14 2.92
C GLU A 277 13.90 19.98 2.29
N ASP A 278 14.08 19.02 1.38
CA ASP A 278 15.34 18.87 0.62
C ASP A 278 15.37 19.78 -0.62
N VAL A 279 14.29 20.51 -0.90
CA VAL A 279 14.20 21.44 -2.03
C VAL A 279 14.80 22.79 -1.65
N ALA A 280 15.79 23.24 -2.42
CA ALA A 280 16.36 24.56 -2.34
C ALA A 280 15.71 25.50 -3.35
N LEU A 281 15.43 26.74 -2.94
CA LEU A 281 14.89 27.78 -3.81
C LEU A 281 15.83 28.99 -3.84
N ALA A 282 16.14 29.49 -5.02
CA ALA A 282 17.04 30.62 -5.22
C ALA A 282 16.53 31.55 -6.33
N PRO A 283 16.93 32.85 -6.32
CA PRO A 283 16.55 33.79 -7.37
C PRO A 283 17.24 33.52 -8.72
N THR A 284 18.42 32.88 -8.71
CA THR A 284 19.21 32.56 -9.91
C THR A 284 19.84 31.17 -9.80
N ALA A 285 20.21 30.56 -10.92
CA ALA A 285 20.90 29.28 -10.97
C ALA A 285 22.22 29.30 -10.16
N ASP A 286 22.99 30.37 -10.29
CA ASP A 286 24.30 30.51 -9.63
C ASP A 286 24.20 30.66 -8.11
N SER A 287 23.03 30.98 -7.60
CA SER A 287 22.74 31.08 -6.15
C SER A 287 22.40 29.74 -5.51
N LEU A 288 22.23 28.68 -6.31
CA LEU A 288 22.01 27.32 -5.81
C LEU A 288 23.35 26.70 -5.39
N ASN A 289 23.37 26.11 -4.20
CA ASN A 289 24.49 25.33 -3.66
C ASN A 289 24.31 23.81 -3.80
N CYS A 290 23.39 23.38 -4.64
CA CYS A 290 23.03 21.99 -4.90
C CYS A 290 22.65 21.82 -6.38
N PRO A 291 22.56 20.58 -6.88
CA PRO A 291 22.11 20.31 -8.25
C PRO A 291 20.76 20.93 -8.55
N GLY A 292 20.68 21.75 -9.62
CA GLY A 292 19.48 22.48 -10.02
C GLY A 292 18.62 21.69 -11.00
N LEU A 293 17.32 21.59 -10.74
CA LEU A 293 16.33 21.00 -11.67
C LEU A 293 15.90 22.00 -12.75
N GLY A 294 15.95 23.31 -12.47
CA GLY A 294 15.56 24.35 -13.40
C GLY A 294 14.78 25.50 -12.77
N GLU A 295 14.36 26.45 -13.61
CA GLU A 295 13.49 27.54 -13.20
C GLU A 295 12.04 27.07 -13.17
N ALA A 296 11.32 27.40 -12.09
CA ALA A 296 9.93 27.02 -11.85
C ALA A 296 9.07 28.23 -11.54
N GLU A 297 7.81 28.16 -11.93
CA GLU A 297 6.77 29.09 -11.51
C GLU A 297 6.12 28.60 -10.21
N VAL A 298 5.90 29.49 -9.25
CA VAL A 298 5.19 29.21 -8.00
C VAL A 298 3.69 29.15 -8.27
N GLU A 299 3.09 27.97 -8.18
CA GLU A 299 1.64 27.80 -8.34
C GLU A 299 0.87 28.14 -7.08
N GLU A 300 1.38 27.73 -5.93
CA GLU A 300 0.70 27.88 -4.64
C GLU A 300 1.70 28.18 -3.55
N VAL A 301 1.30 29.07 -2.64
CA VAL A 301 2.00 29.35 -1.39
C VAL A 301 1.02 29.19 -0.24
N SER A 302 1.36 28.35 0.73
CA SER A 302 0.52 28.04 1.88
C SER A 302 1.31 28.22 3.18
N PHE A 303 0.77 29.04 4.10
CA PHE A 303 1.38 29.27 5.41
C PHE A 303 0.94 28.19 6.41
N GLY A 304 1.87 27.37 6.88
CA GLY A 304 1.64 26.30 7.85
C GLY A 304 2.16 26.60 9.26
N GLY A 305 2.27 27.85 9.66
CA GLY A 305 2.78 28.25 10.98
C GLY A 305 4.30 28.19 11.06
N ALA A 306 4.86 27.05 11.44
CA ALA A 306 6.31 26.84 11.53
C ALA A 306 7.00 26.71 10.16
N HIS A 307 6.25 26.49 9.10
CA HIS A 307 6.76 26.29 7.75
C HIS A 307 5.88 27.00 6.73
N GLU A 308 6.49 27.42 5.64
CA GLU A 308 5.81 27.81 4.42
C GLU A 308 5.92 26.65 3.42
N ARG A 309 4.80 26.27 2.82
CA ARG A 309 4.73 25.22 1.79
C ARG A 309 4.49 25.86 0.45
N LEU A 310 5.22 25.43 -0.55
CA LEU A 310 5.10 25.91 -1.91
C LEU A 310 4.87 24.73 -2.85
N ARG A 311 4.06 24.95 -3.85
CA ARG A 311 3.97 24.10 -5.04
C ARG A 311 4.55 24.83 -6.23
N LEU A 312 5.47 24.20 -6.90
CA LEU A 312 6.26 24.77 -7.98
C LEU A 312 6.02 23.96 -9.26
N ARG A 313 5.88 24.67 -10.37
CA ARG A 313 5.74 24.07 -11.70
C ARG A 313 7.00 24.31 -12.51
N LEU A 314 7.74 23.24 -12.82
CA LEU A 314 8.84 23.27 -13.77
C LEU A 314 8.33 22.97 -15.19
N PRO A 315 8.98 23.53 -16.22
CA PRO A 315 8.76 23.11 -17.60
C PRO A 315 9.15 21.63 -17.79
N PRO A 316 8.73 21.00 -18.88
CA PRO A 316 9.15 19.64 -19.22
C PRO A 316 10.67 19.54 -19.26
N ILE A 317 11.24 18.57 -18.55
CA ILE A 317 12.66 18.24 -18.59
C ILE A 317 12.81 16.96 -19.41
N ALA A 318 13.66 16.99 -20.44
CA ALA A 318 13.87 15.83 -21.31
C ALA A 318 14.34 14.62 -20.50
N GLY A 319 13.65 13.48 -20.68
CA GLY A 319 13.96 12.24 -19.97
C GLY A 319 13.43 12.15 -18.53
N VAL A 320 12.82 13.21 -17.97
CA VAL A 320 12.24 13.21 -16.63
C VAL A 320 10.73 13.00 -16.69
N ARG A 321 10.24 12.12 -15.84
CA ARG A 321 8.82 11.92 -15.63
C ARG A 321 8.46 12.04 -14.16
N PRO A 322 7.48 12.91 -13.81
CA PRO A 322 6.96 12.99 -12.46
C PRO A 322 6.06 11.79 -12.14
N ILE A 323 6.17 11.32 -10.90
CA ILE A 323 5.28 10.32 -10.31
C ILE A 323 4.42 10.99 -9.25
N SER A 324 5.04 11.80 -8.39
CA SER A 324 4.38 12.56 -7.33
C SER A 324 5.10 13.90 -7.14
N PRO A 325 4.40 15.01 -6.97
CA PRO A 325 2.96 15.19 -7.10
C PRO A 325 2.44 14.86 -8.50
N PRO A 326 1.20 14.33 -8.62
CA PRO A 326 0.62 14.02 -9.93
C PRO A 326 0.35 15.30 -10.73
N VAL A 327 0.61 15.25 -12.02
CA VAL A 327 0.32 16.33 -12.97
C VAL A 327 -0.87 15.96 -13.85
N MET A 328 -1.57 16.95 -14.38
CA MET A 328 -2.63 16.70 -15.36
C MET A 328 -2.04 16.02 -16.59
N PHE A 329 -2.75 15.01 -17.09
CA PHE A 329 -2.34 14.25 -18.27
C PHE A 329 -2.11 15.18 -19.47
N GLY A 330 -0.96 14.99 -20.14
CA GLY A 330 -0.59 15.76 -21.33
C GLY A 330 0.08 17.11 -21.06
N SER A 331 0.19 17.59 -19.82
CA SER A 331 0.84 18.88 -19.54
C SER A 331 2.37 18.86 -19.73
N GLY A 332 2.99 17.69 -19.62
CA GLY A 332 4.45 17.53 -19.69
C GLY A 332 5.22 18.24 -18.56
N SER A 333 4.58 19.10 -17.79
CA SER A 333 5.20 19.85 -16.66
C SER A 333 5.55 18.92 -15.50
N ILE A 334 6.44 19.39 -14.62
CA ILE A 334 6.82 18.67 -13.40
C ILE A 334 6.39 19.53 -12.22
N LEU A 335 5.57 18.96 -11.32
CA LEU A 335 5.25 19.59 -10.06
C LEU A 335 6.26 19.16 -8.99
N VAL A 336 6.68 20.13 -8.18
CA VAL A 336 7.56 19.92 -7.03
C VAL A 336 6.98 20.63 -5.83
N ASP A 337 6.78 19.90 -4.75
CA ASP A 337 6.41 20.47 -3.46
C ASP A 337 7.68 20.82 -2.68
N ALA A 338 7.73 22.02 -2.11
CA ALA A 338 8.83 22.52 -1.30
C ALA A 338 8.33 23.01 0.06
N THR A 339 9.18 22.87 1.07
CA THR A 339 8.92 23.40 2.42
C THR A 339 10.11 24.22 2.85
N ARG A 340 9.87 25.42 3.37
CA ARG A 340 10.93 26.30 3.87
C ARG A 340 10.59 26.93 5.23
N SER A 341 11.64 27.29 5.96
CA SER A 341 11.49 27.97 7.24
C SER A 341 11.01 29.41 7.05
N PRO A 342 10.45 30.08 8.09
CA PRO A 342 10.11 31.48 8.05
C PRO A 342 11.30 32.38 7.74
N GLU A 343 12.50 31.99 8.16
CA GLU A 343 13.74 32.72 7.86
C GLU A 343 14.06 32.68 6.36
N GLN A 344 13.97 31.51 5.73
CA GLN A 344 14.16 31.34 4.28
C GLN A 344 13.10 32.14 3.49
N ALA A 345 11.85 32.07 3.93
CA ALA A 345 10.74 32.82 3.33
C ALA A 345 10.95 34.34 3.41
N SER A 346 11.48 34.85 4.53
CA SER A 346 11.79 36.25 4.72
C SER A 346 12.96 36.73 3.87
N ARG A 347 14.00 35.89 3.70
CA ARG A 347 15.17 36.23 2.87
C ARG A 347 14.85 36.27 1.38
N PHE A 348 13.96 35.41 0.92
CA PHE A 348 13.55 35.32 -0.48
C PHE A 348 12.02 35.18 -0.57
N PRO A 349 11.27 36.29 -0.43
CA PRO A 349 9.82 36.26 -0.49
C PRO A 349 9.31 35.79 -1.85
N LEU A 350 8.41 34.80 -1.86
CA LEU A 350 7.78 34.27 -3.07
C LEU A 350 6.25 34.40 -2.97
N ARG A 351 5.62 34.61 -4.11
CA ARG A 351 4.16 34.67 -4.25
C ARG A 351 3.75 33.82 -5.44
N THR A 352 2.50 33.43 -5.50
CA THR A 352 1.93 32.77 -6.68
C THR A 352 2.22 33.60 -7.93
N GLY A 353 2.70 32.93 -8.99
CA GLY A 353 3.16 33.54 -10.24
C GLY A 353 4.62 34.06 -10.22
N SER A 354 5.34 33.98 -9.08
CA SER A 354 6.76 34.30 -9.04
C SER A 354 7.60 33.15 -9.63
N ASN A 355 8.76 33.48 -10.19
CA ASN A 355 9.73 32.47 -10.62
C ASN A 355 10.79 32.25 -9.54
N ALA A 356 11.25 31.00 -9.44
CA ALA A 356 12.38 30.61 -8.59
C ALA A 356 13.16 29.47 -9.23
N TRP A 357 14.46 29.46 -9.03
CA TRP A 357 15.30 28.31 -9.37
C TRP A 357 15.17 27.24 -8.31
N VAL A 358 14.93 26.01 -8.76
CA VAL A 358 14.72 24.82 -7.92
C VAL A 358 15.95 23.96 -7.95
N GLY A 359 16.51 23.66 -6.78
CA GLY A 359 17.58 22.69 -6.59
C GLY A 359 17.19 21.63 -5.57
N VAL A 360 17.95 20.55 -5.48
CA VAL A 360 17.70 19.45 -4.54
C VAL A 360 18.97 19.09 -3.80
N HIS A 361 18.94 19.16 -2.47
CA HIS A 361 20.09 18.89 -1.61
C HIS A 361 20.37 17.39 -1.46
N ARG A 362 19.32 16.61 -1.33
CA ARG A 362 19.42 15.18 -1.04
C ARG A 362 18.34 14.40 -1.79
N ILE A 363 18.77 13.27 -2.32
CA ILE A 363 17.87 12.31 -2.96
C ILE A 363 18.00 10.94 -2.32
N HIS A 364 16.95 10.14 -2.46
CA HIS A 364 16.97 8.70 -2.21
C HIS A 364 16.49 7.98 -3.47
N ALA A 365 17.22 6.97 -3.90
CA ALA A 365 16.85 6.16 -5.06
C ALA A 365 16.14 4.89 -4.59
N LEU A 366 14.88 4.77 -4.95
CA LEU A 366 14.11 3.55 -4.77
C LEU A 366 14.51 2.57 -5.87
N ILE A 367 15.25 1.53 -5.49
CA ILE A 367 15.66 0.48 -6.41
C ILE A 367 14.47 -0.47 -6.61
N HIS A 368 13.45 0.02 -7.29
CA HIS A 368 12.49 -0.88 -7.89
C HIS A 368 12.83 -0.97 -9.39
N PRO A 369 13.03 -2.18 -9.91
CA PRO A 369 13.01 -2.33 -11.37
C PRO A 369 11.67 -1.75 -11.80
N GLY A 370 11.67 -0.80 -12.73
CA GLY A 370 10.45 -0.33 -13.37
C GLY A 370 9.68 -1.57 -13.88
N LEU A 371 8.42 -1.41 -14.21
CA LEU A 371 7.60 -2.51 -14.72
C LEU A 371 8.33 -3.24 -15.86
N ASN A 372 8.37 -4.55 -15.76
CA ASN A 372 9.03 -5.43 -16.71
C ASN A 372 7.96 -6.19 -17.49
N PHE A 373 7.86 -5.92 -18.78
CA PHE A 373 6.82 -6.48 -19.63
C PHE A 373 7.38 -7.57 -20.55
N LEU A 374 6.67 -8.68 -20.64
CA LEU A 374 6.87 -9.70 -21.66
C LEU A 374 5.79 -9.55 -22.73
N MET A 375 6.18 -9.17 -23.92
CA MET A 375 5.27 -9.04 -25.07
C MET A 375 5.43 -10.24 -25.98
N VAL A 376 4.33 -10.93 -26.27
CA VAL A 376 4.35 -12.17 -27.05
C VAL A 376 3.81 -11.91 -28.45
N THR A 377 4.51 -12.39 -29.47
CA THR A 377 4.08 -12.33 -30.85
C THR A 377 4.25 -13.67 -31.58
N ASP A 378 3.25 -14.03 -32.34
CA ASP A 378 3.24 -15.15 -33.28
C ASP A 378 3.17 -14.66 -34.74
N GLY A 379 3.27 -13.34 -34.99
CA GLY A 379 3.12 -12.70 -36.29
C GLY A 379 1.68 -12.45 -36.72
N SER A 380 0.68 -12.89 -35.96
CA SER A 380 -0.75 -12.68 -36.27
C SER A 380 -1.17 -11.21 -36.15
N LEU A 381 -2.30 -10.83 -36.77
CA LEU A 381 -2.87 -9.49 -36.65
C LEU A 381 -3.26 -9.15 -35.21
N ARG A 382 -3.64 -10.14 -34.41
CA ARG A 382 -3.96 -9.95 -32.99
C ARG A 382 -2.71 -9.65 -32.18
N SER A 383 -1.61 -10.36 -32.43
CA SER A 383 -0.34 -10.05 -31.77
C SER A 383 0.19 -8.67 -32.16
N GLN A 384 -0.03 -8.22 -33.39
CA GLN A 384 0.29 -6.86 -33.80
C GLN A 384 -0.52 -5.81 -33.02
N ALA A 385 -1.82 -6.04 -32.79
CA ALA A 385 -2.64 -5.17 -31.95
C ALA A 385 -2.11 -5.12 -30.50
N ALA A 386 -1.70 -6.27 -29.96
CA ALA A 386 -1.09 -6.36 -28.64
C ALA A 386 0.24 -5.60 -28.55
N LEU A 387 1.08 -5.71 -29.56
CA LEU A 387 2.34 -4.96 -29.65
C LEU A 387 2.11 -3.44 -29.75
N ALA A 388 1.12 -3.01 -30.52
CA ALA A 388 0.79 -1.59 -30.69
C ALA A 388 0.35 -0.94 -29.36
N LEU A 389 -0.68 -1.50 -28.72
CA LEU A 389 -1.17 -0.99 -27.44
C LEU A 389 -0.17 -1.23 -26.30
N GLY A 390 0.38 -2.44 -26.21
CA GLY A 390 1.39 -2.80 -25.22
C GLY A 390 2.63 -1.91 -25.29
N GLY A 391 3.09 -1.59 -26.49
CA GLY A 391 4.19 -0.64 -26.73
C GLY A 391 3.86 0.79 -26.28
N GLN A 392 2.62 1.25 -26.49
CA GLN A 392 2.17 2.54 -25.94
C GLN A 392 2.18 2.52 -24.41
N ILE A 393 1.61 1.49 -23.78
CA ILE A 393 1.59 1.33 -22.33
C ILE A 393 3.02 1.24 -21.79
N ALA A 394 3.90 0.49 -22.45
CA ALA A 394 5.29 0.35 -22.03
C ALA A 394 6.04 1.69 -22.08
N ARG A 395 5.85 2.49 -23.12
CA ARG A 395 6.42 3.85 -23.20
C ARG A 395 5.89 4.75 -22.10
N LEU A 396 4.57 4.77 -21.88
CA LEU A 396 3.95 5.58 -20.83
C LEU A 396 4.38 5.13 -19.43
N ALA A 397 4.46 3.82 -19.18
CA ALA A 397 4.96 3.26 -17.94
C ALA A 397 6.49 3.23 -17.87
N HIS A 398 7.17 3.57 -18.98
CA HIS A 398 8.61 3.40 -19.14
C HIS A 398 9.07 2.00 -18.73
N ALA A 399 8.36 1.01 -19.10
CA ALA A 399 8.67 -0.37 -18.77
C ALA A 399 9.86 -0.89 -19.58
N ARG A 400 10.59 -1.84 -19.03
CA ARG A 400 11.46 -2.71 -19.81
C ARG A 400 10.59 -3.68 -20.58
N VAL A 401 10.97 -4.00 -21.81
CA VAL A 401 10.21 -4.92 -22.66
C VAL A 401 11.09 -6.04 -23.13
N THR A 402 10.64 -7.27 -22.92
CA THR A 402 11.14 -8.45 -23.63
C THR A 402 10.12 -8.82 -24.72
N LEU A 403 10.51 -8.76 -25.98
CA LEU A 403 9.72 -9.23 -27.10
C LEU A 403 10.02 -10.71 -27.34
N LEU A 404 9.04 -11.57 -27.09
CA LEU A 404 9.13 -13.02 -27.30
C LEU A 404 8.39 -13.41 -28.58
N GLY A 405 9.13 -13.79 -29.61
CA GLY A 405 8.59 -14.39 -30.82
C GLY A 405 8.42 -15.89 -30.63
N VAL A 406 7.23 -16.42 -30.86
CA VAL A 406 6.93 -17.85 -30.75
C VAL A 406 6.56 -18.42 -32.10
N ASP A 407 7.37 -19.37 -32.58
CA ASP A 407 7.14 -20.05 -33.84
C ASP A 407 6.32 -21.33 -33.64
N HIS A 408 5.08 -21.30 -34.07
CA HIS A 408 4.17 -22.44 -34.12
C HIS A 408 4.09 -23.00 -35.55
N GLY A 409 5.18 -23.57 -36.04
CA GLY A 409 5.14 -24.31 -37.29
C GLY A 409 5.07 -23.46 -38.55
N SER A 410 6.05 -22.58 -38.80
CA SER A 410 6.36 -21.86 -40.05
C SER A 410 5.70 -20.51 -40.33
N GLN A 411 5.08 -19.85 -39.36
CA GLN A 411 4.48 -18.53 -39.60
C GLN A 411 5.32 -17.34 -39.13
N LEU A 412 6.21 -17.54 -38.14
CA LEU A 412 7.06 -16.45 -37.65
C LEU A 412 8.33 -16.32 -38.51
N THR A 413 8.40 -15.30 -39.33
CA THR A 413 9.59 -15.00 -40.15
C THR A 413 10.45 -13.94 -39.48
N GLN A 414 11.71 -13.81 -39.92
CA GLN A 414 12.59 -12.72 -39.45
C GLN A 414 11.98 -11.35 -39.77
N ASP A 415 11.23 -11.23 -40.86
CA ASP A 415 10.54 -9.99 -41.25
C ASP A 415 9.44 -9.64 -40.25
N HIS A 416 8.68 -10.60 -39.73
CA HIS A 416 7.70 -10.38 -38.65
C HIS A 416 8.35 -9.86 -37.38
N MET A 417 9.50 -10.38 -37.01
CA MET A 417 10.23 -9.91 -35.82
C MET A 417 10.82 -8.52 -36.01
N GLN A 418 11.30 -8.19 -37.21
CA GLN A 418 11.77 -6.83 -37.52
C GLN A 418 10.61 -5.83 -37.51
N GLU A 419 9.46 -6.19 -38.09
CA GLU A 419 8.25 -5.34 -38.08
C GLU A 419 7.74 -5.15 -36.65
N ALA A 420 7.67 -6.22 -35.82
CA ALA A 420 7.33 -6.15 -34.40
C ALA A 420 8.27 -5.21 -33.61
N ARG A 421 9.57 -5.30 -33.85
CA ARG A 421 10.56 -4.40 -33.27
C ARG A 421 10.36 -2.95 -33.71
N LYS A 422 10.04 -2.73 -34.99
CA LYS A 422 9.75 -1.40 -35.53
C LYS A 422 8.46 -0.82 -34.96
N GLN A 423 7.43 -1.64 -34.77
CA GLN A 423 6.15 -1.26 -34.17
C GLN A 423 6.28 -0.84 -32.71
N LEU A 424 7.15 -1.52 -31.93
CA LEU A 424 7.47 -1.11 -30.56
C LEU A 424 8.20 0.24 -30.52
N GLY A 425 8.95 0.58 -31.57
CA GLY A 425 9.51 1.91 -31.80
C GLY A 425 10.63 2.31 -30.85
N SER A 426 11.07 3.57 -30.96
CA SER A 426 12.01 4.20 -30.04
C SER A 426 11.28 4.73 -28.79
N GLY A 427 12.00 4.85 -27.66
CA GLY A 427 11.45 5.42 -26.41
C GLY A 427 11.04 4.39 -25.35
N LEU A 428 11.36 3.11 -25.56
CA LEU A 428 11.32 2.11 -24.49
C LEU A 428 12.56 2.22 -23.59
N ALA A 429 12.41 1.89 -22.32
CA ALA A 429 13.54 1.90 -21.38
C ALA A 429 14.62 0.86 -21.75
N ALA A 430 14.20 -0.32 -22.20
CA ALA A 430 15.04 -1.35 -22.79
C ALA A 430 14.16 -2.29 -23.64
N LEU A 431 14.75 -2.90 -24.66
CA LEU A 431 14.08 -3.87 -25.52
C LEU A 431 15.01 -5.06 -25.77
N ASP A 432 14.69 -6.19 -25.14
CA ASP A 432 15.27 -7.49 -25.43
C ASP A 432 14.41 -8.24 -26.45
N VAL A 433 15.04 -9.03 -27.32
CA VAL A 433 14.33 -9.82 -28.34
C VAL A 433 14.73 -11.29 -28.20
N GLN A 434 13.75 -12.14 -27.98
CA GLN A 434 13.92 -13.58 -27.85
C GLN A 434 13.03 -14.33 -28.82
N THR A 435 13.44 -15.51 -29.25
CA THR A 435 12.62 -16.39 -30.08
C THR A 435 12.60 -17.80 -29.48
N ALA A 436 11.44 -18.46 -29.60
CA ALA A 436 11.27 -19.80 -29.10
C ALA A 436 10.47 -20.66 -30.09
N SER A 437 10.93 -21.89 -30.29
CA SER A 437 10.23 -22.92 -31.09
C SER A 437 9.56 -23.91 -30.12
N ALA A 438 8.49 -23.43 -29.44
CA ALA A 438 7.75 -24.20 -28.45
C ALA A 438 6.29 -23.73 -28.43
N SER A 439 5.44 -24.34 -27.59
CA SER A 439 4.11 -23.75 -27.35
C SER A 439 4.24 -22.40 -26.65
N VAL A 440 3.28 -21.49 -26.86
CA VAL A 440 3.30 -20.15 -26.24
C VAL A 440 3.44 -20.23 -24.72
N ALA A 441 2.68 -21.13 -24.08
CA ALA A 441 2.74 -21.31 -22.63
C ALA A 441 4.14 -21.79 -22.16
N GLN A 442 4.75 -22.74 -22.87
CA GLN A 442 6.09 -23.25 -22.55
C GLN A 442 7.18 -22.18 -22.77
N ALA A 443 7.05 -21.38 -23.84
CA ALA A 443 7.98 -20.31 -24.13
C ALA A 443 7.94 -19.23 -23.07
N ILE A 444 6.74 -18.85 -22.61
CA ILE A 444 6.54 -17.88 -21.52
C ILE A 444 7.05 -18.45 -20.19
N ALA A 445 6.75 -19.71 -19.87
CA ALA A 445 7.24 -20.36 -18.65
C ALA A 445 8.78 -20.34 -18.59
N LYS A 446 9.45 -20.69 -19.69
CA LYS A 446 10.91 -20.65 -19.80
C LYS A 446 11.47 -19.24 -19.66
N ALA A 447 10.81 -18.23 -20.24
CA ALA A 447 11.21 -16.83 -20.08
C ALA A 447 11.02 -16.36 -18.62
N ALA A 448 9.93 -16.77 -17.95
CA ALA A 448 9.65 -16.46 -16.56
C ALA A 448 10.61 -17.13 -15.56
N GLU A 449 11.19 -18.27 -15.91
CA GLU A 449 12.27 -18.90 -15.13
C GLU A 449 13.58 -18.10 -15.19
N GLN A 450 13.84 -17.44 -16.31
CA GLN A 450 15.08 -16.68 -16.51
C GLN A 450 15.00 -15.27 -15.94
N GLN A 451 13.82 -14.65 -15.96
CA GLN A 451 13.61 -13.28 -15.53
C GLN A 451 12.19 -13.09 -14.99
N LEU A 452 12.04 -12.30 -13.92
CA LEU A 452 10.72 -11.93 -13.40
C LEU A 452 10.07 -10.87 -14.28
N TYR A 453 8.80 -11.08 -14.63
CA TYR A 453 7.97 -10.14 -15.34
C TYR A 453 6.80 -9.70 -14.46
N ASP A 454 6.45 -8.41 -14.52
CA ASP A 454 5.26 -7.89 -13.85
C ASP A 454 4.00 -8.14 -14.70
N LEU A 455 4.14 -8.06 -16.03
CA LEU A 455 3.03 -8.12 -16.96
C LEU A 455 3.39 -8.88 -18.22
N VAL A 456 2.58 -9.87 -18.57
CA VAL A 456 2.59 -10.51 -19.90
C VAL A 456 1.51 -9.86 -20.74
N ILE A 457 1.85 -9.47 -21.98
CA ILE A 457 0.95 -8.81 -22.94
C ILE A 457 0.82 -9.69 -24.18
N MET A 458 -0.41 -10.04 -24.54
CA MET A 458 -0.67 -10.89 -25.69
C MET A 458 -1.97 -10.54 -26.43
N GLY A 459 -2.03 -10.89 -27.72
CA GLY A 459 -3.26 -10.90 -28.49
C GLY A 459 -4.21 -11.99 -27.96
N PHE A 460 -5.50 -11.71 -27.90
CA PHE A 460 -6.46 -12.60 -27.26
C PHE A 460 -7.76 -12.78 -28.05
N ASN A 461 -8.28 -14.00 -28.02
CA ASN A 461 -9.63 -14.34 -28.44
C ASN A 461 -10.25 -15.26 -27.37
N ALA A 462 -11.34 -14.83 -26.76
CA ALA A 462 -11.99 -15.56 -25.69
C ALA A 462 -12.42 -16.99 -26.06
N GLN A 463 -12.74 -17.21 -27.34
CA GLN A 463 -13.16 -18.54 -27.81
C GLN A 463 -11.99 -19.52 -28.04
N GLU A 464 -10.79 -18.99 -28.33
CA GLU A 464 -9.63 -19.81 -28.74
C GLU A 464 -8.55 -19.87 -27.67
N ASN A 465 -8.35 -18.80 -26.90
CA ASN A 465 -7.15 -18.62 -26.07
C ASN A 465 -7.39 -18.63 -24.57
N LEU A 466 -8.59 -18.96 -24.06
CA LEU A 466 -8.88 -18.92 -22.62
C LEU A 466 -8.00 -19.89 -21.83
N THR A 467 -7.87 -21.14 -22.29
CA THR A 467 -7.01 -22.15 -21.67
C THR A 467 -5.53 -21.74 -21.72
N LEU A 468 -5.10 -21.10 -22.80
CA LEU A 468 -3.74 -20.58 -22.92
C LEU A 468 -3.49 -19.46 -21.88
N ALA A 469 -4.45 -18.55 -21.70
CA ALA A 469 -4.35 -17.49 -20.69
C ALA A 469 -4.25 -18.07 -19.26
N GLU A 470 -5.00 -19.13 -18.96
CA GLU A 470 -4.89 -19.87 -17.69
C GLU A 470 -3.48 -20.47 -17.50
N GLN A 471 -2.97 -21.16 -18.49
CA GLN A 471 -1.62 -21.75 -18.46
C GLN A 471 -0.54 -20.68 -18.25
N ILE A 472 -0.67 -19.53 -18.90
CA ILE A 472 0.27 -18.42 -18.75
C ILE A 472 0.22 -17.89 -17.31
N LEU A 473 -0.95 -17.64 -16.75
CA LEU A 473 -1.10 -17.19 -15.37
C LEU A 473 -0.56 -18.22 -14.35
N GLN A 474 -0.52 -19.50 -14.69
CA GLN A 474 0.04 -20.54 -13.84
C GLN A 474 1.57 -20.61 -13.91
N ALA A 475 2.16 -20.15 -15.03
CA ALA A 475 3.59 -20.28 -15.32
C ALA A 475 4.51 -19.37 -14.48
N GLY A 476 3.98 -18.31 -13.84
CA GLY A 476 4.81 -17.39 -13.06
C GLY A 476 3.97 -16.40 -12.23
N ASP A 477 4.64 -15.50 -11.52
CA ASP A 477 3.98 -14.49 -10.64
C ASP A 477 3.68 -13.16 -11.38
N HIS A 478 3.35 -13.24 -12.65
CA HIS A 478 3.02 -12.09 -13.49
C HIS A 478 1.51 -11.93 -13.66
N HIS A 479 1.09 -10.72 -14.02
CA HIS A 479 -0.26 -10.40 -14.45
C HIS A 479 -0.38 -10.54 -15.97
N LEU A 480 -1.61 -10.54 -16.51
CA LEU A 480 -1.86 -10.79 -17.92
C LEU A 480 -2.74 -9.69 -18.53
N LEU A 481 -2.24 -9.00 -19.56
CA LEU A 481 -3.01 -8.05 -20.35
C LEU A 481 -3.41 -8.69 -21.70
N LEU A 482 -4.70 -8.84 -21.87
CA LEU A 482 -5.33 -9.46 -23.03
C LEU A 482 -5.86 -8.37 -23.97
N ILE A 483 -5.41 -8.37 -25.22
CA ILE A 483 -5.76 -7.35 -26.22
C ILE A 483 -6.43 -8.03 -27.41
N PRO A 484 -7.74 -7.85 -27.59
CA PRO A 484 -8.50 -8.56 -28.63
C PRO A 484 -8.37 -7.95 -30.03
N CYS A 485 -8.23 -6.62 -30.12
CA CYS A 485 -8.21 -5.88 -31.36
C CYS A 485 -7.43 -4.56 -31.21
N PRO A 486 -7.07 -3.89 -32.33
CA PRO A 486 -6.46 -2.55 -32.26
C PRO A 486 -7.37 -1.55 -31.56
N GLN A 487 -6.81 -0.84 -30.57
CA GLN A 487 -7.52 0.16 -29.79
C GLN A 487 -6.56 1.26 -29.31
N PRO A 488 -7.07 2.47 -29.00
CA PRO A 488 -6.25 3.55 -28.47
C PRO A 488 -5.81 3.24 -27.02
N SER A 489 -4.88 4.05 -26.49
CA SER A 489 -4.52 4.00 -25.08
C SER A 489 -5.76 4.19 -24.21
N PRO A 490 -5.97 3.35 -23.17
CA PRO A 490 -7.13 3.46 -22.31
C PRO A 490 -7.23 4.82 -21.63
N SER A 491 -8.40 5.43 -21.70
CA SER A 491 -8.75 6.70 -21.03
C SER A 491 -9.67 6.50 -19.83
N ARG A 492 -10.40 5.38 -19.79
CA ARG A 492 -11.33 5.03 -18.71
C ARG A 492 -11.17 3.56 -18.33
N THR A 493 -10.90 3.32 -17.05
CA THR A 493 -10.65 1.97 -16.52
C THR A 493 -11.71 1.57 -15.52
N LEU A 494 -12.30 0.39 -15.69
CA LEU A 494 -13.18 -0.25 -14.72
C LEU A 494 -12.41 -1.34 -13.98
N ILE A 495 -12.26 -1.20 -12.65
CA ILE A 495 -11.66 -2.21 -11.80
C ILE A 495 -12.80 -2.93 -11.06
N CYS A 496 -13.02 -4.19 -11.41
CA CYS A 496 -14.00 -5.05 -10.75
C CYS A 496 -13.35 -5.66 -9.52
N VAL A 497 -13.87 -5.33 -8.34
CA VAL A 497 -13.31 -5.78 -7.06
C VAL A 497 -14.32 -6.60 -6.27
N THR A 498 -13.85 -7.73 -5.75
CA THR A 498 -14.56 -8.46 -4.70
C THR A 498 -14.05 -7.97 -3.34
N SER A 499 -14.93 -7.93 -2.33
CA SER A 499 -14.51 -7.56 -0.98
C SER A 499 -13.55 -8.62 -0.43
N GLY A 500 -12.27 -8.28 -0.30
CA GLY A 500 -11.23 -9.18 0.22
C GLY A 500 -9.88 -9.05 -0.48
N GLU A 501 -8.96 -9.99 -0.21
CA GLU A 501 -7.58 -9.95 -0.72
C GLU A 501 -7.47 -9.94 -2.26
N PRO A 502 -8.21 -10.78 -3.00
CA PRO A 502 -8.15 -10.71 -4.46
C PRO A 502 -8.42 -9.29 -4.98
N GLY A 503 -9.49 -8.66 -4.47
CA GLY A 503 -9.83 -7.30 -4.88
C GLY A 503 -8.80 -6.24 -4.46
N LYS A 504 -8.04 -6.47 -3.39
CA LYS A 504 -6.96 -5.57 -2.97
C LYS A 504 -5.78 -5.63 -3.92
N ASP A 505 -5.35 -6.82 -4.33
CA ASP A 505 -4.28 -6.99 -5.33
C ASP A 505 -4.69 -6.37 -6.67
N ASP A 506 -5.96 -6.53 -7.08
CA ASP A 506 -6.52 -5.91 -8.28
C ASP A 506 -6.38 -4.39 -8.26
N VAL A 507 -6.74 -3.75 -7.15
CA VAL A 507 -6.64 -2.30 -6.97
C VAL A 507 -5.19 -1.83 -6.99
N LEU A 508 -4.28 -2.52 -6.28
CA LEU A 508 -2.89 -2.09 -6.13
C LEU A 508 -2.13 -2.18 -7.46
N PHE A 509 -2.21 -3.32 -8.16
CA PHE A 509 -1.49 -3.46 -9.42
C PHE A 509 -2.11 -2.60 -10.52
N ALA A 510 -3.45 -2.60 -10.64
CA ALA A 510 -4.12 -1.75 -11.61
C ALA A 510 -3.80 -0.27 -11.37
N GLY A 511 -3.80 0.19 -10.11
CA GLY A 511 -3.41 1.56 -9.75
C GLY A 511 -2.00 1.91 -10.21
N ARG A 512 -1.03 1.03 -9.99
CA ARG A 512 0.36 1.19 -10.47
C ARG A 512 0.45 1.31 -11.99
N LEU A 513 -0.37 0.58 -12.74
CA LEU A 513 -0.38 0.63 -14.20
C LEU A 513 -1.15 1.86 -14.70
N VAL A 514 -2.37 2.06 -14.20
CA VAL A 514 -3.32 3.06 -14.72
C VAL A 514 -2.85 4.50 -14.48
N ARG A 515 -2.16 4.79 -13.37
CA ARG A 515 -1.58 6.12 -13.16
C ARG A 515 -0.63 6.55 -14.28
N HIS A 516 0.06 5.58 -14.93
CA HIS A 516 0.92 5.87 -16.08
C HIS A 516 0.13 6.14 -17.35
N LEU A 517 -1.11 5.67 -17.42
CA LEU A 517 -2.02 5.89 -18.54
C LEU A 517 -2.76 7.22 -18.41
N GLY A 518 -2.89 7.77 -17.21
CA GLY A 518 -3.71 8.94 -16.92
C GLY A 518 -5.21 8.69 -17.12
N ALA A 519 -5.65 7.44 -16.98
CA ALA A 519 -7.04 7.06 -17.19
C ALA A 519 -7.90 7.31 -15.94
N ASP A 520 -9.16 7.70 -16.15
CA ASP A 520 -10.16 7.77 -15.08
C ASP A 520 -10.48 6.38 -14.55
N VAL A 521 -10.53 6.23 -13.23
CA VAL A 521 -10.76 4.94 -12.58
C VAL A 521 -12.12 4.87 -11.91
N SER A 522 -12.81 3.75 -12.11
CA SER A 522 -13.98 3.38 -11.30
C SER A 522 -13.76 2.01 -10.65
N LEU A 523 -14.01 1.93 -9.35
CA LEU A 523 -14.02 0.68 -8.60
C LEU A 523 -15.45 0.15 -8.57
N LEU A 524 -15.71 -0.99 -9.19
CA LEU A 524 -17.01 -1.64 -9.22
C LEU A 524 -17.03 -2.84 -8.26
N SER A 525 -18.02 -2.90 -7.38
CA SER A 525 -18.33 -4.11 -6.62
C SER A 525 -19.78 -4.49 -6.83
N ILE A 526 -20.02 -5.79 -7.00
CA ILE A 526 -21.35 -6.33 -7.24
C ILE A 526 -21.75 -7.21 -6.07
N LEU A 527 -22.89 -6.89 -5.49
CA LEU A 527 -23.51 -7.67 -4.42
C LEU A 527 -24.51 -8.66 -5.03
N PRO A 528 -24.42 -9.96 -4.70
CA PRO A 528 -25.48 -10.90 -5.04
C PRO A 528 -26.83 -10.40 -4.53
N ALA A 529 -27.91 -10.63 -5.27
CA ALA A 529 -29.24 -10.15 -4.88
C ALA A 529 -29.67 -10.64 -3.48
N SER A 530 -29.20 -11.81 -3.06
CA SER A 530 -29.41 -12.38 -1.72
C SER A 530 -28.65 -11.64 -0.60
N TRP A 531 -27.65 -10.84 -0.92
CA TRP A 531 -26.80 -10.11 0.04
C TRP A 531 -27.06 -8.60 0.05
N ASN A 532 -28.14 -8.15 -0.56
CA ASN A 532 -28.50 -6.73 -0.63
C ASN A 532 -29.11 -6.24 0.71
N THR A 533 -28.35 -6.35 1.79
CA THR A 533 -28.72 -5.85 3.12
C THR A 533 -27.97 -4.55 3.42
N PRO A 534 -28.53 -3.62 4.24
CA PRO A 534 -27.84 -2.38 4.62
C PRO A 534 -26.43 -2.62 5.18
N TYR A 535 -26.25 -3.67 5.97
CA TYR A 535 -24.95 -4.05 6.53
C TYR A 535 -23.93 -4.44 5.45
N GLN A 536 -24.33 -5.24 4.47
CA GLN A 536 -23.42 -5.66 3.39
C GLN A 536 -23.07 -4.51 2.45
N ILE A 537 -24.02 -3.63 2.18
CA ILE A 537 -23.77 -2.41 1.39
C ILE A 537 -22.73 -1.54 2.10
N GLU A 538 -22.95 -1.21 3.38
CA GLU A 538 -22.03 -0.39 4.18
C GLU A 538 -20.63 -1.01 4.25
N ARG A 539 -20.53 -2.33 4.42
CA ARG A 539 -19.25 -3.05 4.42
C ARG A 539 -18.52 -2.93 3.09
N THR A 540 -19.25 -3.08 1.98
CA THR A 540 -18.69 -2.96 0.63
C THR A 540 -18.24 -1.54 0.35
N GLU A 541 -19.02 -0.55 0.72
CA GLU A 541 -18.64 0.87 0.58
C GLU A 541 -17.39 1.22 1.39
N ARG A 542 -17.26 0.71 2.61
CA ARG A 542 -16.01 0.87 3.40
C ARG A 542 -14.81 0.24 2.71
N PHE A 543 -14.96 -0.95 2.14
CA PHE A 543 -13.90 -1.61 1.39
C PHE A 543 -13.49 -0.80 0.16
N LEU A 544 -14.46 -0.34 -0.63
CA LEU A 544 -14.22 0.48 -1.81
C LEU A 544 -13.58 1.83 -1.43
N SER A 545 -14.00 2.46 -0.32
CA SER A 545 -13.39 3.69 0.20
C SER A 545 -11.92 3.49 0.55
N GLY A 546 -11.55 2.34 1.12
CA GLY A 546 -10.14 1.96 1.33
C GLY A 546 -9.37 1.80 0.02
N GLY A 547 -10.00 1.25 -1.02
CA GLY A 547 -9.43 1.18 -2.36
C GLY A 547 -9.19 2.55 -2.98
N VAL A 548 -10.17 3.45 -2.89
CA VAL A 548 -10.03 4.85 -3.35
C VAL A 548 -8.89 5.56 -2.61
N GLN A 549 -8.79 5.37 -1.29
CA GLN A 549 -7.71 5.96 -0.51
C GLN A 549 -6.33 5.44 -0.97
N SER A 550 -6.21 4.15 -1.26
CA SER A 550 -4.95 3.56 -1.76
C SER A 550 -4.59 4.06 -3.15
N LEU A 551 -5.56 4.21 -4.05
CA LEU A 551 -5.36 4.82 -5.36
C LEU A 551 -4.99 6.30 -5.26
N SER A 552 -5.61 7.05 -4.32
CA SER A 552 -5.29 8.44 -4.06
C SER A 552 -3.82 8.62 -3.59
N ILE A 553 -3.30 7.70 -2.77
CA ILE A 553 -1.87 7.69 -2.38
C ILE A 553 -0.97 7.51 -3.60
N LEU A 554 -1.41 6.74 -4.59
CA LEU A 554 -0.72 6.58 -5.88
C LEU A 554 -0.96 7.74 -6.86
N GLY A 555 -1.69 8.78 -6.45
CA GLY A 555 -2.05 9.90 -7.32
C GLY A 555 -3.13 9.58 -8.37
N VAL A 556 -3.90 8.51 -8.16
CA VAL A 556 -4.97 8.08 -9.07
C VAL A 556 -6.33 8.43 -8.47
N PRO A 557 -7.04 9.44 -8.99
CA PRO A 557 -8.41 9.71 -8.56
C PRO A 557 -9.33 8.57 -9.01
N ALA A 558 -10.18 8.10 -8.10
CA ALA A 558 -11.10 7.02 -8.40
C ALA A 558 -12.48 7.28 -7.78
N ARG A 559 -13.51 6.76 -8.44
CA ARG A 559 -14.89 6.75 -7.93
C ARG A 559 -15.34 5.32 -7.63
N THR A 560 -16.34 5.19 -6.77
CA THR A 560 -16.92 3.90 -6.41
C THR A 560 -18.26 3.70 -7.10
N VAL A 561 -18.53 2.46 -7.51
CA VAL A 561 -19.81 2.01 -8.06
C VAL A 561 -20.20 0.71 -7.35
N VAL A 562 -21.37 0.67 -6.75
CA VAL A 562 -21.95 -0.55 -6.16
C VAL A 562 -23.18 -0.93 -6.98
N ARG A 563 -23.24 -2.17 -7.43
CA ARG A 563 -24.38 -2.75 -8.14
C ARG A 563 -24.88 -3.97 -7.40
N SER A 564 -26.12 -4.37 -7.69
CA SER A 564 -26.71 -5.58 -7.12
C SER A 564 -27.36 -6.39 -8.23
N GLY A 565 -26.98 -7.65 -8.37
CA GLY A 565 -27.49 -8.53 -9.42
C GLY A 565 -26.55 -9.68 -9.77
N ASP A 566 -26.70 -10.18 -10.99
CA ASP A 566 -25.78 -11.16 -11.56
C ASP A 566 -24.45 -10.49 -11.96
N PRO A 567 -23.31 -10.96 -11.45
CA PRO A 567 -22.03 -10.30 -11.68
C PRO A 567 -21.67 -10.14 -13.17
N THR A 568 -21.94 -11.13 -14.01
CA THR A 568 -21.63 -11.06 -15.44
C THR A 568 -22.41 -9.95 -16.11
N THR A 569 -23.73 -9.95 -15.89
CA THR A 569 -24.65 -8.97 -16.49
C THR A 569 -24.32 -7.55 -16.06
N GLU A 570 -24.08 -7.33 -14.76
CA GLU A 570 -23.81 -6.00 -14.21
C GLU A 570 -22.45 -5.44 -14.64
N ILE A 571 -21.39 -6.27 -14.75
CA ILE A 571 -20.07 -5.85 -15.27
C ILE A 571 -20.20 -5.43 -16.73
N VAL A 572 -20.81 -6.26 -17.57
CA VAL A 572 -20.97 -5.98 -19.00
C VAL A 572 -21.80 -4.72 -19.22
N GLN A 573 -22.88 -4.57 -18.46
CA GLN A 573 -23.71 -3.37 -18.54
C GLN A 573 -22.93 -2.11 -18.15
N GLU A 574 -22.17 -2.16 -17.05
CA GLU A 574 -21.37 -1.03 -16.59
C GLU A 574 -20.25 -0.69 -17.59
N MET A 575 -19.58 -1.69 -18.15
CA MET A 575 -18.58 -1.49 -19.21
C MET A 575 -19.15 -0.72 -20.40
N ARG A 576 -20.34 -1.11 -20.87
CA ARG A 576 -21.00 -0.49 -22.04
C ARG A 576 -21.54 0.90 -21.72
N THR A 577 -22.26 1.06 -20.61
CA THR A 577 -22.91 2.34 -20.26
C THR A 577 -21.91 3.37 -19.78
N GLY A 578 -20.86 2.94 -19.09
CA GLY A 578 -19.80 3.79 -18.59
C GLY A 578 -18.74 4.16 -19.64
N GLY A 579 -18.71 3.50 -20.80
CA GLY A 579 -17.74 3.78 -21.88
C GLY A 579 -16.29 3.52 -21.46
N TYR A 580 -16.04 2.41 -20.78
CA TYR A 580 -14.70 2.02 -20.32
C TYR A 580 -13.91 1.35 -21.45
N ASP A 581 -12.60 1.61 -21.48
CA ASP A 581 -11.66 1.10 -22.49
C ASP A 581 -10.84 -0.07 -21.98
N LEU A 582 -10.63 -0.12 -20.64
CA LEU A 582 -9.87 -1.17 -19.97
C LEU A 582 -10.71 -1.77 -18.84
N LEU A 583 -10.86 -3.08 -18.88
CA LEU A 583 -11.44 -3.87 -17.80
C LEU A 583 -10.32 -4.48 -16.96
N VAL A 584 -10.44 -4.40 -15.63
CA VAL A 584 -9.53 -5.06 -14.70
C VAL A 584 -10.32 -6.05 -13.85
N MET A 585 -9.85 -7.28 -13.81
CA MET A 585 -10.47 -8.37 -13.03
C MET A 585 -9.39 -9.21 -12.35
N GLY A 586 -9.70 -9.72 -11.17
CA GLY A 586 -8.86 -10.70 -10.48
C GLY A 586 -8.94 -12.08 -11.13
N ALA A 587 -7.84 -12.81 -11.13
CA ALA A 587 -7.81 -14.22 -11.55
C ALA A 587 -8.35 -15.12 -10.41
N PRO A 588 -9.53 -15.75 -10.56
CA PRO A 588 -10.07 -16.63 -9.54
C PRO A 588 -9.25 -17.91 -9.41
N ARG A 589 -9.26 -18.51 -8.22
CA ARG A 589 -8.63 -19.81 -7.98
C ARG A 589 -9.70 -20.88 -7.79
N SER A 590 -9.45 -22.06 -8.33
CA SER A 590 -10.30 -23.23 -8.12
C SER A 590 -10.33 -23.60 -6.63
N ARG A 591 -11.53 -23.78 -6.08
CA ARG A 591 -11.71 -24.22 -4.69
C ARG A 591 -11.18 -25.64 -4.44
N GLN A 592 -11.11 -26.48 -5.47
CA GLN A 592 -10.69 -27.87 -5.35
C GLN A 592 -9.19 -28.07 -5.51
N SER A 593 -8.56 -27.42 -6.51
CA SER A 593 -7.13 -27.59 -6.81
C SER A 593 -6.25 -26.45 -6.30
N GLY A 594 -6.83 -25.29 -6.00
CA GLY A 594 -6.07 -24.07 -5.69
C GLY A 594 -5.41 -23.42 -6.90
N GLU A 595 -5.57 -24.01 -8.09
CA GLU A 595 -5.04 -23.50 -9.36
C GLU A 595 -5.85 -22.30 -9.85
N ILE A 596 -5.19 -21.41 -10.58
CA ILE A 596 -5.85 -20.29 -11.24
C ILE A 596 -6.76 -20.84 -12.35
N THR A 597 -7.99 -20.35 -12.39
CA THR A 597 -8.93 -20.65 -13.45
C THR A 597 -9.63 -19.38 -13.93
N LEU A 598 -9.84 -19.24 -15.21
CA LEU A 598 -10.62 -18.14 -15.79
C LEU A 598 -12.06 -18.54 -16.07
N SER A 599 -12.54 -19.67 -15.52
CA SER A 599 -13.91 -20.14 -15.66
C SER A 599 -14.93 -19.26 -14.91
N GLY A 600 -16.21 -19.43 -15.19
CA GLY A 600 -17.30 -18.70 -14.53
C GLY A 600 -17.44 -17.26 -15.00
N VAL A 601 -17.57 -16.31 -14.07
CA VAL A 601 -17.81 -14.88 -14.37
C VAL A 601 -16.74 -14.30 -15.30
N VAL A 602 -15.45 -14.62 -15.06
CA VAL A 602 -14.36 -14.06 -15.86
C VAL A 602 -14.47 -14.49 -17.33
N SER A 603 -14.66 -15.79 -17.60
CA SER A 603 -14.81 -16.29 -18.99
C SER A 603 -16.02 -15.69 -19.70
N GLN A 604 -17.14 -15.58 -19.00
CA GLN A 604 -18.36 -15.00 -19.57
C GLN A 604 -18.19 -13.53 -19.90
N VAL A 605 -17.65 -12.74 -18.99
CA VAL A 605 -17.37 -11.32 -19.21
C VAL A 605 -16.37 -11.11 -20.34
N LEU A 606 -15.26 -11.87 -20.37
CA LEU A 606 -14.27 -11.78 -21.47
C LEU A 606 -14.86 -12.13 -22.84
N SER A 607 -15.84 -13.03 -22.89
CA SER A 607 -16.55 -13.38 -24.14
C SER A 607 -17.51 -12.27 -24.59
N GLU A 608 -18.19 -11.60 -23.66
CA GLU A 608 -19.16 -10.53 -23.96
C GLU A 608 -18.51 -9.16 -24.19
N VAL A 609 -17.32 -8.91 -23.61
CA VAL A 609 -16.53 -7.68 -23.77
C VAL A 609 -15.32 -7.97 -24.66
N SER A 610 -15.54 -8.72 -25.75
CA SER A 610 -14.49 -9.21 -26.64
C SER A 610 -13.83 -8.14 -27.52
N ASP A 611 -14.28 -6.88 -27.46
CA ASP A 611 -13.74 -5.73 -28.20
C ASP A 611 -12.89 -4.79 -27.31
N ARG A 612 -12.70 -5.09 -26.05
CA ARG A 612 -11.97 -4.24 -25.09
C ARG A 612 -10.78 -4.99 -24.46
N ALA A 613 -9.73 -4.22 -24.12
CA ALA A 613 -8.61 -4.77 -23.37
C ALA A 613 -9.04 -5.21 -21.98
N ALA A 614 -8.49 -6.33 -21.53
CA ALA A 614 -8.72 -6.85 -20.18
C ALA A 614 -7.41 -7.15 -19.48
N LEU A 615 -7.22 -6.56 -18.31
CA LEU A 615 -6.12 -6.84 -17.40
C LEU A 615 -6.58 -7.87 -16.37
N ILE A 616 -5.98 -9.04 -16.41
CA ILE A 616 -6.22 -10.09 -15.42
C ILE A 616 -5.10 -10.02 -14.38
N VAL A 617 -5.49 -9.64 -13.16
CA VAL A 617 -4.56 -9.51 -12.05
C VAL A 617 -4.47 -10.84 -11.31
N ARG A 618 -3.27 -11.36 -11.19
CA ARG A 618 -3.01 -12.54 -10.39
C ARG A 618 -2.94 -12.16 -8.92
N SER A 619 -3.83 -12.72 -8.13
CA SER A 619 -3.77 -12.60 -6.67
C SER A 619 -2.69 -13.52 -6.10
N HIS A 620 -1.83 -13.00 -5.21
CA HIS A 620 -0.73 -13.73 -4.57
C HIS A 620 -1.20 -14.71 -3.49
N PHE A 621 -2.46 -15.11 -3.52
CA PHE A 621 -3.06 -15.94 -2.48
C PHE A 621 -2.56 -17.38 -2.49
N LEU A 622 -1.81 -17.76 -1.47
CA LEU A 622 -1.47 -19.15 -1.16
C LEU A 622 -2.54 -19.73 -0.21
N ASP A 623 -3.17 -20.79 -0.68
CA ASP A 623 -3.88 -21.84 0.08
C ASP A 623 -5.33 -21.59 0.53
N TYR A 624 -6.28 -21.94 -0.36
CA TYR A 624 -7.69 -22.19 -0.04
C TYR A 624 -7.97 -23.61 0.52
N ARG A 625 -6.94 -24.45 0.74
CA ARG A 625 -7.12 -25.89 1.00
C ARG A 625 -7.78 -26.22 2.34
N SER A 626 -7.99 -25.26 3.25
CA SER A 626 -8.51 -25.51 4.60
C SER A 626 -9.89 -24.94 4.91
N TYR A 627 -10.57 -24.27 3.94
CA TYR A 627 -11.89 -23.70 4.21
C TYR A 627 -13.01 -24.57 3.63
N GLN A 628 -13.63 -25.40 4.47
CA GLN A 628 -14.98 -25.88 4.26
C GLN A 628 -15.91 -25.05 5.16
N PRO A 629 -16.83 -24.23 4.61
CA PRO A 629 -17.85 -23.61 5.43
C PRO A 629 -18.74 -24.73 5.99
N THR A 630 -18.80 -24.85 7.31
CA THR A 630 -19.83 -25.65 7.93
C THR A 630 -21.18 -24.97 7.71
N PRO A 631 -22.28 -25.72 7.53
CA PRO A 631 -23.63 -25.16 7.30
C PRO A 631 -24.13 -24.22 8.39
N GLU A 632 -23.48 -24.15 9.54
CA GLU A 632 -23.83 -23.30 10.69
C GLU A 632 -23.17 -21.92 10.69
N SER A 633 -22.37 -21.58 9.68
CA SER A 633 -21.69 -20.27 9.53
C SER A 633 -22.37 -19.33 8.51
N TRP A 634 -23.68 -19.56 8.24
CA TRP A 634 -24.49 -18.71 7.36
C TRP A 634 -25.28 -17.67 8.16
#